data_db8bd0d8976b54460e76019935b48fe1
#
_entry.id   db8bd0d8976b54460e76019935b48fe1
#
_cell.length_a   1.000
_cell.length_b   1.000
_cell.length_c   1.000
_cell.angle_alpha   90.00
_cell.angle_beta   90.00
_cell.angle_gamma   90.00
#
_symmetry.space_group_name_H-M   'P 1'
#
loop_
_entity.id
_entity.type
_entity.pdbx_description
1 polymer ?
#
loop_
_entity_poly.entity_id
_entity_poly.type
_entity_poly.pdbx_seq_one_letter_code
_entity_poly.pdbx_strand_id
1 'polypeptide(L)'
;MNRKNSILGRISLMILVLSLTFVGYSQVNISGTILDNITKEPLVGAYVVPVNGKGGAISDTEGKFTLNVVPQVKQLKVTFVGYTSQTIDISNKTTFEILLVSEDKLDEVLVIAYGTQKKSDKTGAVTQVTSKELNKGRITDPIQGMQGKAAGVNISKQGGDPNGGFSVNIRGAASITGGTGPLYVVDGVVGIDPTTLNPDDIESFNILKDAASTSLYGTQGSNGVIIITTRGGAFGRTSSDQIKVEYNNFISFDKVANRLDFLTGDQLRQYASDVNSQNFSDNGANTDWMDEIYRTGISQQHTLSFSKADENTSYRASISANNLMGVIKGSSRDRYIARLNISQKALNDKLTLTARLSGTFQKSNFVQYGGGSSPDNVIYQAMRRSPTDPVYNADGTYYESDRSFQYNNPVALIEQTQNEQDAKKLLGNFDASYKITDNLTAQINTAYTRDDNQSFYAQQASAFSNTTNGIAARSYNNKNYKYTSEVLNYNNTFNEKHNLNLIGGHSWQSVSYDGFRAEARNIDPFYEDVQSNNLQAYSQIEWGYVSSYRSIEEGLASVFSRAIYDFDKKYYLTASLRRDKSTKYGDDIEWGTFWAVSSAWNIAKEKFMENVSLVSELKLRVGYGLTGNADIPNGIDRVLYRPTGLAQNAETGELEVVWNNNQGNISNPNLAWEEVNELNVGLDFGLLKNRITGSLEIYQKTTKGLVMEVAVPVPPNIAPKKYENAGEIQNNGFELTLNAVVLDNKNLTWKSTVALSSNTQETVTLGNLETNQLGIKKLYVSGRGLVGGDNYTQVILPGHEIGSFFLPVYVGLSGDGKFLFETASGGVTRDVTKAQRQFVGSAQPDLIIGWSNYFKLFKGFDASFSLRGIFGHQIFNVTKMVFSNPADAPTLNVLESAISGEAASITSDPTISTYYLEDGDFIKLDNISFGYNIPFKPESSIKNLRVFVNSNNLWMWTKYTGLDPELNFSGTEFGRDQYDVYPRTTSLTIGLNASF
;
A
#
# COMPACT_ATOMS: atom_id res chain seq x y z
N MET A 1 -1.88 79.86 -64.93
CA MET A 1 -0.53 79.50 -64.54
C MET A 1 -0.45 79.66 -63.01
N ASN A 2 -0.48 78.64 -62.23
CA ASN A 2 -0.05 78.58 -60.81
C ASN A 2 -0.68 77.38 -60.11
N ARG A 3 -0.39 76.16 -60.61
CA ARG A 3 -0.73 74.88 -59.89
C ARG A 3 0.35 73.78 -59.92
N LYS A 4 1.56 74.13 -60.51
CA LYS A 4 2.63 73.14 -60.60
C LYS A 4 3.72 73.26 -59.50
N ASN A 5 3.79 74.35 -58.76
CA ASN A 5 4.83 74.56 -57.75
C ASN A 5 4.48 74.03 -56.34
N SER A 6 3.24 73.67 -56.12
CA SER A 6 2.85 73.16 -54.78
C SER A 6 3.03 71.61 -54.57
N ILE A 7 3.19 70.90 -55.67
CA ILE A 7 3.33 69.42 -55.58
C ILE A 7 4.80 69.08 -55.38
N LEU A 8 5.76 69.79 -55.97
CA LEU A 8 7.18 69.50 -55.73
C LEU A 8 7.61 69.82 -54.29
N GLY A 9 7.09 70.90 -53.69
CA GLY A 9 7.34 71.28 -52.28
C GLY A 9 6.78 70.26 -51.27
N ARG A 10 5.68 69.61 -51.62
CA ARG A 10 5.08 68.57 -50.76
C ARG A 10 5.80 67.21 -50.93
N ILE A 11 6.29 66.91 -52.08
CA ILE A 11 7.12 65.67 -52.31
C ILE A 11 8.49 65.80 -51.65
N SER A 12 9.15 66.99 -51.74
CA SER A 12 10.40 67.28 -51.03
C SER A 12 10.27 67.20 -49.49
N LEU A 13 9.16 67.71 -48.92
CA LEU A 13 8.91 67.62 -47.50
C LEU A 13 8.54 66.18 -47.05
N MET A 14 7.86 65.39 -47.93
CA MET A 14 7.56 63.95 -47.63
C MET A 14 8.80 63.07 -47.75
N ILE A 15 9.75 63.36 -48.62
CA ILE A 15 11.04 62.62 -48.67
C ILE A 15 11.95 63.09 -47.55
N LEU A 16 11.92 64.27 -47.03
CA LEU A 16 12.66 64.74 -45.86
C LEU A 16 12.08 64.16 -44.55
N VAL A 17 10.76 63.94 -44.49
CA VAL A 17 10.12 63.25 -43.35
C VAL A 17 10.32 61.73 -43.38
N LEU A 18 10.42 61.11 -44.59
CA LEU A 18 10.76 59.68 -44.74
C LEU A 18 12.25 59.41 -44.50
N SER A 19 13.16 60.41 -44.65
CA SER A 19 14.56 60.21 -44.39
C SER A 19 14.94 60.39 -42.91
N LEU A 20 14.03 60.86 -42.05
CA LEU A 20 14.24 61.04 -40.61
C LEU A 20 13.78 59.84 -39.73
N THR A 21 13.24 58.75 -40.31
CA THR A 21 12.74 57.59 -39.57
C THR A 21 13.65 56.34 -39.61
N PHE A 22 14.83 56.46 -40.16
CA PHE A 22 15.85 55.44 -39.90
C PHE A 22 16.67 55.78 -38.65
N VAL A 23 16.06 55.67 -37.46
CA VAL A 23 16.82 55.49 -36.24
C VAL A 23 17.43 54.08 -36.31
N GLY A 24 18.66 53.98 -36.68
CA GLY A 24 19.44 52.76 -36.60
C GLY A 24 19.52 52.33 -35.13
N TYR A 25 18.72 51.35 -34.73
CA TYR A 25 18.91 50.69 -33.44
C TYR A 25 20.27 50.00 -33.49
N SER A 26 21.27 50.56 -32.84
CA SER A 26 22.52 49.87 -32.55
C SER A 26 22.16 48.64 -31.73
N GLN A 27 22.37 47.44 -32.30
CA GLN A 27 22.21 46.21 -31.55
C GLN A 27 23.54 45.88 -30.87
N VAL A 28 23.47 45.39 -29.62
CA VAL A 28 24.63 44.90 -28.88
C VAL A 28 24.66 43.39 -29.05
N ASN A 29 25.77 42.86 -29.50
CA ASN A 29 25.97 41.42 -29.64
C ASN A 29 26.46 40.86 -28.30
N ILE A 30 25.66 39.99 -27.68
CA ILE A 30 25.99 39.29 -26.45
C ILE A 30 26.28 37.85 -26.82
N SER A 31 27.40 37.33 -26.34
CA SER A 31 27.80 35.94 -26.53
C SER A 31 28.18 35.27 -25.21
N GLY A 32 28.17 33.96 -25.18
CA GLY A 32 28.58 33.24 -23.98
C GLY A 32 28.54 31.73 -24.15
N THR A 33 28.98 31.04 -23.11
CA THR A 33 28.96 29.57 -23.03
C THR A 33 28.11 29.18 -21.81
N ILE A 34 27.22 28.23 -21.99
CA ILE A 34 26.34 27.71 -20.93
C ILE A 34 26.81 26.29 -20.58
N LEU A 35 27.20 26.11 -19.32
CA LEU A 35 27.79 24.87 -18.83
C LEU A 35 27.00 24.38 -17.61
N ASP A 36 27.03 23.08 -17.38
CA ASP A 36 26.64 22.52 -16.07
C ASP A 36 27.57 23.00 -14.96
N ASN A 37 27.04 23.48 -13.87
CA ASN A 37 27.82 24.04 -12.75
C ASN A 37 28.82 23.04 -12.14
N ILE A 38 28.56 21.74 -12.25
CA ILE A 38 29.36 20.68 -11.62
C ILE A 38 30.21 19.92 -12.59
N THR A 39 29.61 19.39 -13.66
CA THR A 39 30.34 18.61 -14.66
C THR A 39 31.15 19.47 -15.57
N LYS A 40 30.86 20.79 -15.64
CA LYS A 40 31.40 21.74 -16.59
C LYS A 40 31.20 21.34 -18.07
N GLU A 41 30.26 20.40 -18.31
CA GLU A 41 29.90 20.03 -19.68
C GLU A 41 29.01 21.09 -20.33
N PRO A 42 29.12 21.30 -21.65
CA PRO A 42 28.29 22.25 -22.37
C PRO A 42 26.82 21.82 -22.38
N LEU A 43 25.92 22.74 -22.07
CA LEU A 43 24.47 22.54 -22.13
C LEU A 43 23.96 22.92 -23.52
N VAL A 44 23.69 21.90 -24.33
CA VAL A 44 23.22 22.04 -25.72
C VAL A 44 21.69 22.24 -25.74
N GLY A 45 21.22 23.30 -26.41
CA GLY A 45 19.79 23.58 -26.49
C GLY A 45 19.23 24.43 -25.34
N ALA A 46 20.10 25.07 -24.53
CA ALA A 46 19.66 26.02 -23.51
C ALA A 46 19.14 27.30 -24.14
N TYR A 47 18.02 27.84 -23.66
CA TYR A 47 17.40 29.04 -24.15
C TYR A 47 17.89 30.25 -23.39
N VAL A 48 18.27 31.31 -24.18
CA VAL A 48 18.68 32.61 -23.67
C VAL A 48 17.70 33.66 -24.22
N VAL A 49 16.95 34.29 -23.36
CA VAL A 49 15.96 35.30 -23.76
C VAL A 49 16.15 36.63 -23.03
N PRO A 50 15.97 37.79 -23.68
CA PRO A 50 16.01 39.08 -23.03
C PRO A 50 14.85 39.23 -22.05
N VAL A 51 15.10 39.70 -20.83
CA VAL A 51 14.03 40.12 -19.89
C VAL A 51 13.44 41.43 -20.43
N ASN A 52 12.15 41.45 -20.73
CA ASN A 52 11.44 42.58 -21.35
C ASN A 52 11.89 42.95 -22.78
N GLY A 53 12.41 41.99 -23.55
CA GLY A 53 12.85 42.15 -24.96
C GLY A 53 12.20 41.12 -25.89
N LYS A 54 12.41 41.31 -27.21
CA LYS A 54 11.99 40.34 -28.24
C LYS A 54 13.17 39.57 -28.73
N GLY A 55 12.99 38.30 -29.11
CA GLY A 55 14.01 37.41 -29.65
C GLY A 55 14.67 36.54 -28.58
N GLY A 56 15.49 35.60 -28.97
CA GLY A 56 16.22 34.67 -28.11
C GLY A 56 17.23 33.89 -28.91
N ALA A 57 18.16 33.22 -28.22
CA ALA A 57 19.17 32.33 -28.79
C ALA A 57 19.11 30.98 -28.12
N ILE A 58 19.60 29.98 -28.84
CA ILE A 58 19.73 28.60 -28.31
C ILE A 58 21.22 28.26 -28.33
N SER A 59 21.70 27.61 -27.26
CA SER A 59 23.08 27.16 -27.22
C SER A 59 23.34 26.00 -28.18
N ASP A 60 24.49 26.04 -28.85
CA ASP A 60 24.97 25.03 -29.80
C ASP A 60 25.56 23.79 -29.10
N THR A 61 26.17 22.88 -29.90
CA THR A 61 26.81 21.64 -29.41
C THR A 61 27.99 21.87 -28.46
N GLU A 62 28.55 23.07 -28.43
CA GLU A 62 29.64 23.50 -27.52
C GLU A 62 29.08 24.35 -26.36
N GLY A 63 27.75 24.43 -26.23
CA GLY A 63 27.07 25.26 -25.23
C GLY A 63 27.15 26.76 -25.52
N LYS A 64 27.65 27.18 -26.68
CA LYS A 64 27.81 28.59 -27.04
C LYS A 64 26.50 29.17 -27.57
N PHE A 65 26.24 30.41 -27.20
CA PHE A 65 25.14 31.20 -27.75
C PHE A 65 25.62 32.57 -28.20
N THR A 66 24.91 33.15 -29.15
CA THR A 66 25.06 34.54 -29.60
C THR A 66 23.71 35.17 -29.80
N LEU A 67 23.45 36.31 -29.17
CA LEU A 67 22.18 37.00 -29.17
C LEU A 67 22.37 38.49 -29.40
N ASN A 68 21.70 39.06 -30.39
CA ASN A 68 21.65 40.48 -30.62
C ASN A 68 20.51 41.11 -29.83
N VAL A 69 20.83 42.04 -28.94
CA VAL A 69 19.83 42.74 -28.09
C VAL A 69 19.88 44.24 -28.31
N VAL A 70 18.78 44.91 -28.12
CA VAL A 70 18.73 46.38 -28.12
C VAL A 70 19.34 46.95 -26.83
N PRO A 71 19.98 48.14 -26.82
CA PRO A 71 20.70 48.66 -25.64
C PRO A 71 19.87 48.83 -24.36
N GLN A 72 18.55 48.83 -24.46
CA GLN A 72 17.64 48.93 -23.31
C GLN A 72 17.54 47.62 -22.52
N VAL A 73 17.91 46.49 -23.10
CA VAL A 73 17.95 45.20 -22.40
C VAL A 73 19.13 45.16 -21.45
N LYS A 74 18.86 45.01 -20.17
CA LYS A 74 19.89 44.94 -19.12
C LYS A 74 20.05 43.53 -18.56
N GLN A 75 19.12 42.63 -18.82
CA GLN A 75 19.11 41.27 -18.25
C GLN A 75 18.72 40.24 -19.29
N LEU A 76 19.38 39.07 -19.23
CA LEU A 76 19.04 37.87 -19.98
C LEU A 76 18.57 36.78 -18.98
N LYS A 77 17.50 36.09 -19.32
CA LYS A 77 17.05 34.87 -18.59
C LYS A 77 17.55 33.67 -19.40
N VAL A 78 18.26 32.78 -18.72
CA VAL A 78 18.77 31.52 -19.29
C VAL A 78 18.00 30.39 -18.69
N THR A 79 17.45 29.51 -19.54
CA THR A 79 16.66 28.35 -19.13
C THR A 79 17.09 27.10 -19.88
N PHE A 80 17.12 25.99 -19.18
CA PHE A 80 17.38 24.67 -19.76
C PHE A 80 16.56 23.61 -19.04
N VAL A 81 16.08 22.61 -19.76
CA VAL A 81 15.24 21.56 -19.17
C VAL A 81 16.03 20.77 -18.12
N GLY A 82 15.51 20.71 -16.90
CA GLY A 82 16.19 20.06 -15.77
C GLY A 82 17.21 20.93 -15.03
N TYR A 83 17.24 22.25 -15.30
CA TYR A 83 18.13 23.21 -14.64
C TYR A 83 17.37 24.42 -14.10
N THR A 84 17.83 24.94 -12.98
CA THR A 84 17.29 26.17 -12.41
C THR A 84 17.56 27.33 -13.35
N SER A 85 16.52 28.09 -13.72
CA SER A 85 16.66 29.26 -14.56
C SER A 85 17.48 30.35 -13.87
N GLN A 86 18.40 30.98 -14.59
CA GLN A 86 19.24 32.05 -14.08
C GLN A 86 19.01 33.35 -14.84
N THR A 87 18.90 34.49 -14.15
CA THR A 87 18.89 35.83 -14.76
C THR A 87 20.26 36.45 -14.57
N ILE A 88 20.88 36.90 -15.67
CA ILE A 88 22.19 37.55 -15.68
C ILE A 88 22.04 39.00 -16.09
N ASP A 89 22.80 39.87 -15.45
CA ASP A 89 22.93 41.29 -15.83
C ASP A 89 23.99 41.45 -16.92
N ILE A 90 23.61 42.07 -18.03
CA ILE A 90 24.46 42.28 -19.20
C ILE A 90 24.87 43.72 -19.35
N SER A 91 24.63 44.56 -18.35
CA SER A 91 24.90 46.03 -18.42
C SER A 91 26.39 46.37 -18.63
N ASN A 92 27.33 45.53 -18.19
CA ASN A 92 28.74 45.78 -18.12
C ASN A 92 29.66 44.80 -18.89
N LYS A 93 29.08 43.78 -19.52
CA LYS A 93 29.82 42.75 -20.24
C LYS A 93 29.06 42.27 -21.47
N THR A 94 29.76 41.84 -22.50
CA THR A 94 29.18 41.28 -23.74
C THR A 94 29.49 39.81 -23.90
N THR A 95 30.37 39.21 -23.04
CA THR A 95 30.69 37.78 -23.08
C THR A 95 30.53 37.17 -21.67
N PHE A 96 29.86 36.03 -21.58
CA PHE A 96 29.51 35.38 -20.34
C PHE A 96 29.85 33.89 -20.33
N GLU A 97 30.30 33.40 -19.19
CA GLU A 97 30.29 31.99 -18.85
C GLU A 97 29.15 31.78 -17.84
N ILE A 98 28.16 30.98 -18.20
CA ILE A 98 26.94 30.80 -17.42
C ILE A 98 26.90 29.37 -16.91
N LEU A 99 26.94 29.22 -15.60
CA LEU A 99 26.93 27.93 -14.93
C LEU A 99 25.51 27.67 -14.41
N LEU A 100 24.73 26.80 -15.06
CA LEU A 100 23.41 26.43 -14.60
C LEU A 100 23.50 25.27 -13.60
N VAL A 101 22.68 25.34 -12.56
CA VAL A 101 22.56 24.31 -11.54
C VAL A 101 21.44 23.34 -11.92
N SER A 102 21.77 22.05 -12.00
CA SER A 102 20.77 21.02 -12.26
C SER A 102 19.69 21.00 -11.16
N GLU A 103 18.44 20.90 -11.55
CA GLU A 103 17.29 20.78 -10.62
C GLU A 103 17.34 19.52 -9.76
N ASP A 104 18.07 18.50 -10.17
CA ASP A 104 18.31 17.30 -9.36
C ASP A 104 19.16 17.59 -8.09
N LYS A 105 19.59 18.83 -7.87
CA LYS A 105 20.31 19.32 -6.68
C LYS A 105 19.64 20.45 -5.92
N LEU A 106 18.40 20.82 -6.26
CA LEU A 106 17.57 21.56 -5.30
C LEU A 106 17.36 20.66 -4.09
N ASP A 107 17.58 21.19 -2.89
CA ASP A 107 17.33 20.50 -1.63
C ASP A 107 15.98 19.74 -1.73
N GLU A 108 16.04 18.40 -1.78
CA GLU A 108 14.83 17.58 -1.76
C GLU A 108 14.01 17.95 -0.53
N VAL A 109 12.73 18.27 -0.75
CA VAL A 109 11.81 18.66 0.31
C VAL A 109 11.01 17.43 0.72
N LEU A 110 11.08 17.09 2.00
CA LEU A 110 10.24 16.07 2.61
C LEU A 110 8.94 16.71 3.09
N VAL A 111 7.82 16.10 2.78
CA VAL A 111 6.55 16.41 3.44
C VAL A 111 6.53 15.64 4.75
N ILE A 112 6.35 16.36 5.84
CA ILE A 112 6.26 15.84 7.21
C ILE A 112 4.94 16.31 7.82
N ALA A 113 4.63 15.85 9.04
CA ALA A 113 3.40 16.26 9.71
C ALA A 113 3.22 17.77 9.74
N TYR A 114 2.12 18.24 9.18
CA TYR A 114 1.70 19.65 9.16
C TYR A 114 2.72 20.64 8.59
N GLY A 115 3.58 20.19 7.65
CA GLY A 115 4.56 21.09 7.02
C GLY A 115 5.54 20.35 6.12
N THR A 116 6.57 21.08 5.73
CA THR A 116 7.65 20.57 4.89
C THR A 116 9.00 20.83 5.54
N GLN A 117 9.98 19.99 5.27
CA GLN A 117 11.34 20.12 5.76
C GLN A 117 12.32 19.75 4.65
N LYS A 118 13.50 20.37 4.61
CA LYS A 118 14.55 19.94 3.72
C LYS A 118 15.05 18.55 4.14
N LYS A 119 15.35 17.69 3.18
CA LYS A 119 15.89 16.35 3.45
C LYS A 119 17.18 16.40 4.25
N SER A 120 18.00 17.43 4.00
CA SER A 120 19.23 17.70 4.76
C SER A 120 19.00 17.96 6.25
N ASP A 121 17.80 18.43 6.64
CA ASP A 121 17.52 18.90 7.99
C ASP A 121 16.77 17.87 8.84
N LYS A 122 16.42 16.71 8.25
CA LYS A 122 15.70 15.64 8.97
C LYS A 122 16.46 15.16 10.21
N THR A 123 15.74 14.92 11.29
CA THR A 123 16.26 14.34 12.54
C THR A 123 15.67 12.94 12.82
N GLY A 124 14.52 12.61 12.24
CA GLY A 124 13.85 11.32 12.36
C GLY A 124 14.11 10.38 11.19
N ALA A 125 13.62 9.12 11.31
CA ALA A 125 13.71 8.09 10.29
C ALA A 125 12.63 8.26 9.22
N VAL A 126 12.93 9.05 8.20
CA VAL A 126 12.02 9.34 7.08
C VAL A 126 12.64 8.85 5.78
N THR A 127 11.88 8.06 5.02
CA THR A 127 12.24 7.60 3.66
C THR A 127 11.28 8.21 2.65
N GLN A 128 11.82 8.85 1.61
CA GLN A 128 11.02 9.36 0.50
C GLN A 128 11.18 8.44 -0.71
N VAL A 129 10.08 8.14 -1.39
CA VAL A 129 10.04 7.46 -2.68
C VAL A 129 9.28 8.36 -3.66
N THR A 130 9.97 8.86 -4.65
CA THR A 130 9.41 9.77 -5.65
C THR A 130 8.76 9.00 -6.81
N SER A 131 7.91 9.65 -7.60
CA SER A 131 7.29 9.03 -8.79
C SER A 131 8.30 8.52 -9.82
N LYS A 132 9.54 9.04 -9.82
CA LYS A 132 10.64 8.58 -10.69
C LYS A 132 11.22 7.24 -10.21
N GLU A 133 11.15 6.95 -8.92
CA GLU A 133 11.72 5.77 -8.26
C GLU A 133 10.72 4.62 -8.12
N LEU A 134 9.42 4.90 -8.28
CA LEU A 134 8.39 3.86 -8.26
C LEU A 134 8.64 2.78 -9.31
N ASN A 135 8.17 1.58 -9.04
CA ASN A 135 8.18 0.50 -10.02
C ASN A 135 7.49 0.95 -11.31
N LYS A 136 8.04 0.55 -12.45
CA LYS A 136 7.53 0.93 -13.78
C LYS A 136 6.61 -0.13 -14.34
N GLY A 137 5.70 0.27 -15.24
CA GLY A 137 4.79 -0.65 -15.94
C GLY A 137 3.40 -0.71 -15.29
N ARG A 138 2.85 -1.92 -15.15
CA ARG A 138 1.50 -2.14 -14.61
C ARG A 138 1.48 -1.93 -13.10
N ILE A 139 1.02 -0.78 -12.68
CA ILE A 139 0.75 -0.44 -11.28
C ILE A 139 -0.75 -0.15 -11.16
N THR A 140 -1.49 -1.03 -10.49
CA THR A 140 -2.95 -0.94 -10.34
C THR A 140 -3.39 -0.45 -8.97
N ASP A 141 -2.45 -0.36 -8.05
CA ASP A 141 -2.61 0.15 -6.70
C ASP A 141 -1.42 1.05 -6.36
N PRO A 142 -1.63 2.24 -5.76
CA PRO A 142 -0.55 3.14 -5.38
C PRO A 142 0.55 2.51 -4.54
N ILE A 143 0.17 1.66 -3.59
CA ILE A 143 1.08 1.01 -2.64
C ILE A 143 2.02 0.02 -3.34
N GLN A 144 1.55 -0.64 -4.40
CA GLN A 144 2.37 -1.55 -5.21
C GLN A 144 3.64 -0.88 -5.75
N GLY A 145 3.55 0.41 -6.08
CA GLY A 145 4.69 1.16 -6.63
C GLY A 145 5.89 1.27 -5.68
N MET A 146 5.65 1.16 -4.36
CA MET A 146 6.68 1.26 -3.32
C MET A 146 7.31 -0.09 -2.95
N GLN A 147 6.78 -1.20 -3.43
CA GLN A 147 7.21 -2.55 -3.02
C GLN A 147 8.71 -2.76 -3.26
N GLY A 148 9.45 -3.13 -2.20
CA GLY A 148 10.91 -3.33 -2.24
C GLY A 148 11.76 -2.06 -2.34
N LYS A 149 11.18 -0.84 -2.13
CA LYS A 149 11.90 0.44 -2.27
C LYS A 149 12.37 1.06 -0.95
N ALA A 150 11.78 0.67 0.17
CA ALA A 150 12.08 1.25 1.47
C ALA A 150 12.42 0.14 2.49
N ALA A 151 13.58 0.24 3.13
CA ALA A 151 13.96 -0.66 4.21
C ALA A 151 12.99 -0.51 5.40
N GLY A 152 12.67 -1.61 6.08
CA GLY A 152 11.73 -1.64 7.21
C GLY A 152 10.25 -1.51 6.80
N VAL A 153 9.95 -1.53 5.49
CA VAL A 153 8.58 -1.47 4.96
C VAL A 153 8.31 -2.74 4.17
N ASN A 154 7.54 -3.63 4.75
CA ASN A 154 7.10 -4.85 4.08
C ASN A 154 5.72 -4.62 3.42
N ILE A 155 5.66 -4.82 2.11
CA ILE A 155 4.43 -4.70 1.32
C ILE A 155 4.19 -6.05 0.65
N SER A 156 3.11 -6.71 1.01
CA SER A 156 2.70 -8.01 0.48
C SER A 156 1.28 -7.96 -0.07
N LYS A 157 1.01 -8.82 -1.03
CA LYS A 157 -0.35 -9.07 -1.53
C LYS A 157 -0.55 -10.58 -1.56
N GLN A 158 -1.55 -11.06 -0.87
CA GLN A 158 -1.93 -12.45 -0.91
C GLN A 158 -2.70 -12.74 -2.20
N GLY A 159 -2.08 -13.55 -3.08
CA GLY A 159 -2.67 -13.92 -4.36
C GLY A 159 -2.79 -12.81 -5.40
N GLY A 160 -3.47 -13.14 -6.50
CA GLY A 160 -3.67 -12.27 -7.67
C GLY A 160 -5.07 -11.69 -7.83
N ASP A 161 -5.94 -11.78 -6.81
CA ASP A 161 -7.31 -11.27 -6.88
C ASP A 161 -7.31 -9.79 -7.30
N PRO A 162 -8.05 -9.41 -8.38
CA PRO A 162 -8.22 -8.01 -8.77
C PRO A 162 -8.85 -7.14 -7.67
N ASN A 163 -9.64 -7.73 -6.77
CA ASN A 163 -10.29 -7.06 -5.65
C ASN A 163 -9.47 -7.07 -4.36
N GLY A 164 -8.40 -7.90 -4.28
CA GLY A 164 -7.51 -7.99 -3.13
C GLY A 164 -6.62 -6.75 -2.97
N GLY A 165 -6.47 -6.26 -1.73
CA GLY A 165 -5.60 -5.15 -1.35
C GLY A 165 -4.16 -5.56 -1.08
N PHE A 166 -3.32 -4.56 -0.80
CA PHE A 166 -1.96 -4.74 -0.29
C PHE A 166 -1.94 -4.59 1.23
N SER A 167 -1.22 -5.47 1.89
CA SER A 167 -0.89 -5.36 3.31
C SER A 167 0.44 -4.64 3.46
N VAL A 168 0.51 -3.68 4.38
CA VAL A 168 1.72 -2.91 4.66
C VAL A 168 2.05 -3.01 6.14
N ASN A 169 3.30 -3.33 6.45
CA ASN A 169 3.82 -3.36 7.80
C ASN A 169 5.12 -2.55 7.88
N ILE A 170 5.27 -1.72 8.92
CA ILE A 170 6.45 -0.91 9.17
C ILE A 170 7.02 -1.27 10.55
N ARG A 171 8.22 -1.85 10.60
CA ARG A 171 8.95 -2.18 11.84
C ARG A 171 8.19 -3.11 12.81
N GLY A 172 7.37 -4.04 12.27
CA GLY A 172 6.56 -4.95 13.08
C GLY A 172 5.29 -4.29 13.66
N ALA A 173 4.41 -5.12 14.22
CA ALA A 173 3.16 -4.68 14.81
C ALA A 173 3.36 -3.93 16.13
N ALA A 174 2.56 -2.90 16.38
CA ALA A 174 2.54 -2.20 17.66
C ALA A 174 1.47 -2.73 18.61
N SER A 175 0.60 -3.65 18.19
CA SER A 175 -0.50 -4.20 18.97
C SER A 175 -0.74 -5.67 18.65
N ILE A 176 -1.38 -6.38 19.56
CA ILE A 176 -1.87 -7.76 19.35
C ILE A 176 -3.35 -7.75 18.95
N THR A 177 -4.13 -6.82 19.45
CA THR A 177 -5.58 -6.73 19.24
C THR A 177 -5.96 -5.62 18.28
N GLY A 178 -5.19 -4.52 18.27
CA GLY A 178 -5.41 -3.38 17.40
C GLY A 178 -4.91 -3.60 15.98
N GLY A 179 -5.21 -2.65 15.10
CA GLY A 179 -4.70 -2.64 13.72
C GLY A 179 -3.18 -2.53 13.68
N THR A 180 -2.59 -3.15 12.66
CA THR A 180 -1.12 -3.22 12.48
C THR A 180 -0.63 -2.47 11.25
N GLY A 181 -1.55 -1.94 10.42
CA GLY A 181 -1.24 -1.16 9.23
C GLY A 181 -0.83 0.29 9.55
N PRO A 182 -0.05 0.93 8.67
CA PRO A 182 0.35 2.32 8.83
C PRO A 182 -0.83 3.28 8.60
N LEU A 183 -0.72 4.47 9.19
CA LEU A 183 -1.62 5.56 8.88
C LEU A 183 -1.30 6.13 7.49
N TYR A 184 -2.34 6.30 6.66
CA TYR A 184 -2.20 7.02 5.38
C TYR A 184 -2.64 8.48 5.53
N VAL A 185 -1.84 9.38 4.98
CA VAL A 185 -2.13 10.81 4.92
C VAL A 185 -2.03 11.26 3.47
N VAL A 186 -3.12 11.69 2.88
CA VAL A 186 -3.17 12.12 1.47
C VAL A 186 -3.34 13.63 1.41
N ASP A 187 -2.37 14.34 0.85
CA ASP A 187 -2.37 15.82 0.72
C ASP A 187 -2.72 16.54 2.04
N GLY A 188 -2.23 16.02 3.17
CA GLY A 188 -2.46 16.55 4.50
C GLY A 188 -3.75 16.07 5.19
N VAL A 189 -4.58 15.27 4.53
CA VAL A 189 -5.79 14.67 5.13
C VAL A 189 -5.47 13.31 5.71
N VAL A 190 -5.67 13.15 6.99
CA VAL A 190 -5.38 11.93 7.76
C VAL A 190 -6.43 10.86 7.48
N GLY A 191 -6.03 9.57 7.42
CA GLY A 191 -6.94 8.43 7.37
C GLY A 191 -7.62 8.18 6.01
N ILE A 192 -7.07 8.70 4.92
CA ILE A 192 -7.61 8.49 3.57
C ILE A 192 -7.09 7.17 2.98
N ASP A 193 -8.00 6.37 2.44
CA ASP A 193 -7.69 5.13 1.73
C ASP A 193 -6.93 5.43 0.43
N PRO A 194 -5.66 4.98 0.28
CA PRO A 194 -4.84 5.25 -0.90
C PRO A 194 -5.42 4.63 -2.17
N THR A 195 -6.30 3.63 -2.10
CA THR A 195 -6.94 3.02 -3.27
C THR A 195 -7.91 3.97 -4.00
N THR A 196 -8.23 5.12 -3.41
CA THR A 196 -9.00 6.21 -4.04
C THR A 196 -8.18 7.03 -5.03
N LEU A 197 -6.87 6.79 -5.08
CA LEU A 197 -5.95 7.51 -5.95
C LEU A 197 -5.56 6.68 -7.18
N ASN A 198 -5.38 7.38 -8.31
CA ASN A 198 -4.68 6.79 -9.45
C ASN A 198 -3.17 6.85 -9.20
N PRO A 199 -2.40 5.74 -9.37
CA PRO A 199 -0.94 5.76 -9.27
C PRO A 199 -0.25 6.84 -10.10
N ASP A 200 -0.78 7.17 -11.28
CA ASP A 200 -0.25 8.22 -12.16
C ASP A 200 -0.37 9.64 -11.58
N ASP A 201 -1.26 9.84 -10.61
CA ASP A 201 -1.44 11.13 -9.93
C ASP A 201 -0.55 11.32 -8.70
N ILE A 202 0.30 10.36 -8.37
CA ILE A 202 1.18 10.44 -7.21
C ILE A 202 2.50 11.10 -7.59
N GLU A 203 2.93 12.08 -6.78
CA GLU A 203 4.24 12.72 -6.88
C GLU A 203 5.27 12.04 -5.99
N SER A 204 4.93 11.76 -4.73
CA SER A 204 5.84 11.10 -3.79
C SER A 204 5.11 10.43 -2.63
N PHE A 205 5.82 9.47 -2.03
CA PHE A 205 5.51 8.88 -0.73
C PHE A 205 6.61 9.30 0.25
N ASN A 206 6.22 9.80 1.41
CA ASN A 206 7.13 10.03 2.52
C ASN A 206 6.71 9.08 3.65
N ILE A 207 7.61 8.19 4.03
CA ILE A 207 7.37 7.11 4.99
C ILE A 207 8.05 7.48 6.30
N LEU A 208 7.26 7.78 7.32
CA LEU A 208 7.70 8.11 8.67
C LEU A 208 7.70 6.82 9.48
N LYS A 209 8.86 6.41 9.99
CA LYS A 209 9.02 5.07 10.56
C LYS A 209 9.24 5.07 12.08
N ASP A 210 9.78 6.15 12.64
CA ASP A 210 10.11 6.26 14.06
C ASP A 210 9.16 7.21 14.82
N ALA A 211 9.11 7.05 16.15
CA ALA A 211 8.29 7.88 17.01
C ALA A 211 8.63 9.38 16.91
N ALA A 212 9.89 9.73 16.62
CA ALA A 212 10.31 11.12 16.46
C ALA A 212 9.66 11.79 15.25
N SER A 213 9.42 11.04 14.17
CA SER A 213 8.75 11.54 12.97
C SER A 213 7.22 11.40 13.04
N THR A 214 6.68 10.40 13.77
CA THR A 214 5.24 10.11 13.81
C THR A 214 4.48 10.70 14.98
N SER A 215 5.17 11.22 16.02
CA SER A 215 4.55 11.72 17.26
C SER A 215 3.48 12.81 17.05
N LEU A 216 3.61 13.62 16.00
CA LEU A 216 2.59 14.61 15.66
C LEU A 216 1.29 14.01 15.11
N TYR A 217 1.29 12.70 14.77
CA TYR A 217 0.07 11.94 14.47
C TYR A 217 -0.48 11.20 15.71
N GLY A 218 0.23 11.31 16.84
CA GLY A 218 -0.23 10.87 18.16
C GLY A 218 -0.62 9.39 18.18
N THR A 219 -1.86 9.16 18.57
CA THR A 219 -2.45 7.82 18.71
C THR A 219 -2.62 7.05 17.42
N GLN A 220 -2.50 7.68 16.26
CA GLN A 220 -2.62 7.03 14.96
C GLN A 220 -1.26 6.74 14.32
N GLY A 221 -0.14 7.18 14.95
CA GLY A 221 1.21 7.09 14.40
C GLY A 221 2.03 5.86 14.81
N SER A 222 1.51 4.99 15.68
CA SER A 222 2.25 3.88 16.29
C SER A 222 2.78 2.83 15.32
N ASN A 223 2.07 2.58 14.23
CA ASN A 223 2.46 1.64 13.17
C ASN A 223 3.18 2.32 11.99
N GLY A 224 3.67 3.56 12.19
CA GLY A 224 4.25 4.37 11.12
C GLY A 224 3.20 5.14 10.32
N VAL A 225 3.67 6.08 9.49
CA VAL A 225 2.81 6.96 8.69
C VAL A 225 3.33 7.02 7.26
N ILE A 226 2.44 6.87 6.30
CA ILE A 226 2.73 7.03 4.87
C ILE A 226 2.01 8.29 4.37
N ILE A 227 2.79 9.34 4.10
CA ILE A 227 2.29 10.58 3.54
C ILE A 227 2.37 10.49 2.03
N ILE A 228 1.24 10.63 1.36
CA ILE A 228 1.10 10.60 -0.10
C ILE A 228 0.86 12.02 -0.58
N THR A 229 1.77 12.52 -1.41
CA THR A 229 1.61 13.79 -2.09
C THR A 229 1.17 13.53 -3.52
N THR A 230 0.06 14.15 -3.92
CA THR A 230 -0.42 14.02 -5.29
C THR A 230 0.14 15.12 -6.17
N ARG A 231 0.25 14.83 -7.47
CA ARG A 231 0.67 15.79 -8.47
C ARG A 231 -0.30 16.97 -8.52
N GLY A 232 0.23 18.14 -8.20
CA GLY A 232 -0.41 19.42 -8.42
C GLY A 232 0.32 20.16 -9.55
N GLY A 233 -0.22 21.26 -10.01
CA GLY A 233 0.60 22.19 -10.79
C GLY A 233 1.54 22.93 -9.81
N ALA A 234 2.83 22.86 -10.00
CA ALA A 234 3.76 23.66 -9.21
C ALA A 234 3.81 25.08 -9.77
N PHE A 235 3.44 26.06 -8.93
CA PHE A 235 3.57 27.48 -9.31
C PHE A 235 4.99 27.80 -9.84
N GLY A 236 5.07 28.53 -10.95
CA GLY A 236 6.33 29.08 -11.47
C GLY A 236 7.33 28.08 -12.08
N ARG A 237 7.01 26.78 -12.17
CA ARG A 237 7.93 25.76 -12.70
C ARG A 237 7.92 25.61 -14.22
N THR A 238 6.90 26.08 -14.92
CA THR A 238 6.86 26.09 -16.38
C THR A 238 6.31 27.42 -16.87
N SER A 239 7.17 28.18 -17.52
CA SER A 239 6.77 29.41 -18.26
C SER A 239 6.05 29.08 -19.58
N SER A 240 5.47 27.88 -19.72
CA SER A 240 4.71 27.55 -20.90
C SER A 240 3.25 27.90 -20.67
N ASP A 241 2.73 28.85 -21.43
CA ASP A 241 1.32 29.24 -21.50
C ASP A 241 0.42 28.10 -22.00
N GLN A 242 1.01 26.93 -22.31
CA GLN A 242 0.35 25.79 -22.93
C GLN A 242 -0.13 24.77 -21.86
N ILE A 243 -1.32 24.24 -22.08
CA ILE A 243 -1.84 23.10 -21.33
C ILE A 243 -1.03 21.85 -21.70
N LYS A 244 -0.49 21.17 -20.70
CA LYS A 244 0.13 19.85 -20.87
C LYS A 244 -0.95 18.78 -20.81
N VAL A 245 -1.03 17.96 -21.84
CA VAL A 245 -1.91 16.79 -21.92
C VAL A 245 -1.05 15.53 -21.80
N GLU A 246 -1.42 14.60 -20.90
CA GLU A 246 -0.74 13.32 -20.73
C GLU A 246 -1.75 12.20 -20.88
N TYR A 247 -1.39 11.18 -21.66
CA TYR A 247 -2.15 9.95 -21.82
C TYR A 247 -1.28 8.75 -21.52
N ASN A 248 -1.70 7.95 -20.54
CA ASN A 248 -1.06 6.71 -20.14
C ASN A 248 -2.01 5.55 -20.35
N ASN A 249 -1.51 4.47 -20.94
CA ASN A 249 -2.30 3.28 -21.21
C ASN A 249 -1.45 2.03 -21.04
N PHE A 250 -2.09 0.93 -20.60
CA PHE A 250 -1.55 -0.40 -20.75
C PHE A 250 -2.65 -1.45 -20.98
N ILE A 251 -2.26 -2.56 -21.61
CA ILE A 251 -3.00 -3.81 -21.68
C ILE A 251 -2.11 -4.90 -21.09
N SER A 252 -2.68 -5.74 -20.23
CA SER A 252 -2.00 -6.82 -19.52
C SER A 252 -2.70 -8.15 -19.74
N PHE A 253 -1.91 -9.21 -19.88
CA PHE A 253 -2.35 -10.59 -19.93
C PHE A 253 -1.86 -11.28 -18.66
N ASP A 254 -2.80 -11.71 -17.84
CA ASP A 254 -2.56 -12.28 -16.52
C ASP A 254 -2.83 -13.78 -16.54
N LYS A 255 -1.87 -14.58 -16.05
CA LYS A 255 -2.01 -16.05 -15.93
C LYS A 255 -1.64 -16.47 -14.51
N VAL A 256 -2.13 -17.62 -14.09
CA VAL A 256 -1.72 -18.25 -12.83
C VAL A 256 -0.21 -18.50 -12.86
N ALA A 257 0.50 -18.04 -11.82
CA ALA A 257 1.95 -18.09 -11.75
C ALA A 257 2.48 -19.49 -11.35
N ASN A 258 1.76 -20.16 -10.46
CA ASN A 258 2.11 -21.48 -9.95
C ASN A 258 0.85 -22.33 -9.78
N ARG A 259 0.94 -23.61 -10.05
CA ARG A 259 -0.12 -24.62 -9.88
C ARG A 259 0.42 -25.74 -9.04
N LEU A 260 -0.44 -26.37 -8.28
CA LEU A 260 -0.15 -27.65 -7.61
C LEU A 260 -0.54 -28.79 -8.54
N ASP A 261 0.27 -29.83 -8.53
CA ASP A 261 0.03 -31.04 -9.33
C ASP A 261 -0.89 -31.98 -8.55
N PHE A 262 -2.14 -32.08 -8.99
CA PHE A 262 -3.14 -33.03 -8.52
C PHE A 262 -3.21 -34.24 -9.45
N LEU A 263 -3.74 -35.36 -8.96
CA LEU A 263 -3.91 -36.55 -9.79
C LEU A 263 -4.85 -36.25 -10.96
N THR A 264 -4.46 -36.72 -12.14
CA THR A 264 -5.35 -36.83 -13.31
C THR A 264 -6.31 -38.01 -13.16
N GLY A 265 -7.39 -38.02 -13.94
CA GLY A 265 -8.34 -39.16 -13.92
C GLY A 265 -7.69 -40.50 -14.17
N ASP A 266 -6.71 -40.56 -15.09
CA ASP A 266 -5.98 -41.79 -15.39
C ASP A 266 -5.06 -42.23 -14.26
N GLN A 267 -4.34 -41.28 -13.62
CA GLN A 267 -3.52 -41.57 -12.43
C GLN A 267 -4.39 -42.05 -11.26
N LEU A 268 -5.56 -41.43 -11.06
CA LEU A 268 -6.47 -41.84 -10.00
C LEU A 268 -7.04 -43.23 -10.24
N ARG A 269 -7.44 -43.58 -11.46
CA ARG A 269 -7.86 -44.94 -11.86
C ARG A 269 -6.79 -45.97 -11.59
N GLN A 270 -5.55 -45.69 -12.01
CA GLN A 270 -4.41 -46.55 -11.79
C GLN A 270 -4.16 -46.78 -10.30
N TYR A 271 -4.10 -45.70 -9.52
CA TYR A 271 -3.91 -45.77 -8.06
C TYR A 271 -5.01 -46.58 -7.38
N ALA A 272 -6.30 -46.29 -7.71
CA ALA A 272 -7.43 -47.01 -7.14
C ALA A 272 -7.38 -48.52 -7.46
N SER A 273 -6.90 -48.88 -8.65
CA SER A 273 -6.65 -50.28 -9.05
C SER A 273 -5.51 -50.89 -8.24
N ASP A 274 -4.38 -50.21 -8.10
CA ASP A 274 -3.19 -50.71 -7.40
C ASP A 274 -3.46 -50.97 -5.92
N VAL A 275 -4.27 -50.12 -5.25
CA VAL A 275 -4.67 -50.31 -3.86
C VAL A 275 -5.95 -51.14 -3.67
N ASN A 276 -6.54 -51.64 -4.76
CA ASN A 276 -7.77 -52.43 -4.79
C ASN A 276 -8.92 -51.73 -4.00
N SER A 277 -9.12 -50.43 -4.25
CA SER A 277 -10.07 -49.61 -3.52
C SER A 277 -11.51 -49.98 -3.81
N GLN A 278 -12.28 -50.28 -2.78
CA GLN A 278 -13.72 -50.56 -2.87
C GLN A 278 -14.57 -49.28 -2.89
N ASN A 279 -13.99 -48.13 -2.53
CA ASN A 279 -14.67 -46.85 -2.44
C ASN A 279 -14.48 -45.97 -3.68
N PHE A 280 -13.75 -46.47 -4.70
CA PHE A 280 -13.54 -45.73 -5.93
C PHE A 280 -14.77 -45.81 -6.83
N SER A 281 -15.25 -44.64 -7.28
CA SER A 281 -16.31 -44.54 -8.28
C SER A 281 -15.75 -43.79 -9.51
N ASP A 282 -15.73 -44.48 -10.66
CA ASP A 282 -15.32 -43.89 -11.93
C ASP A 282 -16.53 -43.43 -12.72
N ASN A 283 -16.62 -42.11 -12.96
CA ASN A 283 -17.66 -41.50 -13.77
C ASN A 283 -17.23 -41.25 -15.22
N GLY A 284 -16.05 -41.82 -15.64
CA GLY A 284 -15.60 -41.86 -17.01
C GLY A 284 -14.93 -40.60 -17.54
N ALA A 285 -14.90 -39.49 -16.76
CA ALA A 285 -14.26 -38.24 -17.17
C ALA A 285 -12.76 -38.23 -16.89
N ASN A 286 -12.06 -37.22 -17.41
CA ASN A 286 -10.68 -36.86 -17.05
C ASN A 286 -10.61 -35.33 -16.99
N THR A 287 -11.23 -34.75 -15.95
CA THR A 287 -11.45 -33.30 -15.79
C THR A 287 -10.30 -32.68 -15.00
N ASP A 288 -9.63 -31.70 -15.58
CA ASP A 288 -8.75 -30.78 -14.82
C ASP A 288 -9.62 -29.66 -14.22
N TRP A 289 -10.08 -29.84 -12.99
CA TRP A 289 -10.97 -28.91 -12.30
C TRP A 289 -10.35 -27.53 -12.11
N MET A 290 -9.01 -27.43 -12.03
CA MET A 290 -8.34 -26.15 -11.91
C MET A 290 -8.38 -25.39 -13.24
N ASP A 291 -8.22 -26.07 -14.38
CA ASP A 291 -8.37 -25.47 -15.72
C ASP A 291 -9.80 -25.01 -15.98
N GLU A 292 -10.80 -25.76 -15.46
CA GLU A 292 -12.20 -25.39 -15.64
C GLU A 292 -12.58 -24.09 -14.95
N ILE A 293 -11.92 -23.73 -13.85
CA ILE A 293 -12.16 -22.46 -13.14
C ILE A 293 -11.21 -21.34 -13.57
N TYR A 294 -10.07 -21.64 -14.23
CA TYR A 294 -9.09 -20.63 -14.61
C TYR A 294 -9.32 -20.05 -16.01
N ARG A 295 -8.79 -18.87 -16.21
CA ARG A 295 -8.72 -18.19 -17.51
C ARG A 295 -7.48 -17.30 -17.61
N THR A 296 -7.13 -16.87 -18.82
CA THR A 296 -6.23 -15.73 -19.00
C THR A 296 -7.01 -14.45 -18.74
N GLY A 297 -6.62 -13.70 -17.71
CA GLY A 297 -7.21 -12.40 -17.42
C GLY A 297 -6.66 -11.32 -18.37
N ILE A 298 -7.54 -10.56 -19.03
CA ILE A 298 -7.13 -9.41 -19.85
C ILE A 298 -7.51 -8.14 -19.11
N SER A 299 -6.50 -7.38 -18.69
CA SER A 299 -6.67 -6.16 -17.91
C SER A 299 -6.20 -4.95 -18.69
N GLN A 300 -6.84 -3.79 -18.51
CA GLN A 300 -6.45 -2.55 -19.20
C GLN A 300 -6.63 -1.33 -18.31
N GLN A 301 -5.81 -0.33 -18.55
CA GLN A 301 -5.92 0.97 -17.90
C GLN A 301 -5.76 2.08 -18.93
N HIS A 302 -6.55 3.13 -18.79
CA HIS A 302 -6.46 4.37 -19.54
C HIS A 302 -6.50 5.54 -18.57
N THR A 303 -5.51 6.42 -18.63
CA THR A 303 -5.45 7.64 -17.83
C THR A 303 -5.22 8.82 -18.75
N LEU A 304 -6.08 9.82 -18.70
CA LEU A 304 -5.95 11.09 -19.39
C LEU A 304 -5.84 12.21 -18.35
N SER A 305 -4.84 13.06 -18.46
CA SER A 305 -4.69 14.20 -17.57
C SER A 305 -4.32 15.48 -18.28
N PHE A 306 -4.79 16.59 -17.74
CA PHE A 306 -4.59 17.96 -18.20
C PHE A 306 -3.99 18.76 -17.06
N SER A 307 -2.91 19.48 -17.31
CA SER A 307 -2.31 20.33 -16.28
C SER A 307 -1.78 21.64 -16.89
N LYS A 308 -1.89 22.71 -16.13
CA LYS A 308 -1.25 23.99 -16.40
C LYS A 308 -0.85 24.64 -15.09
N ALA A 309 0.27 25.33 -15.10
CA ALA A 309 0.71 26.16 -13.99
C ALA A 309 1.34 27.45 -14.50
N ASP A 310 0.98 28.56 -13.89
CA ASP A 310 1.61 29.85 -14.04
C ASP A 310 2.12 30.37 -12.67
N GLU A 311 2.42 31.65 -12.53
CA GLU A 311 2.92 32.23 -11.29
C GLU A 311 1.87 32.19 -10.17
N ASN A 312 0.57 32.32 -10.50
CA ASN A 312 -0.50 32.50 -9.54
C ASN A 312 -1.51 31.34 -9.52
N THR A 313 -1.65 30.65 -10.64
CA THR A 313 -2.67 29.59 -10.80
C THR A 313 -2.01 28.28 -11.21
N SER A 314 -2.51 27.21 -10.64
CA SER A 314 -2.10 25.87 -11.01
C SER A 314 -3.29 24.94 -10.96
N TYR A 315 -3.50 24.14 -12.01
CA TYR A 315 -4.52 23.10 -12.00
C TYR A 315 -4.05 21.80 -12.65
N ARG A 316 -4.60 20.70 -12.17
CA ARG A 316 -4.51 19.39 -12.78
C ARG A 316 -5.87 18.70 -12.70
N ALA A 317 -6.35 18.21 -13.83
CA ALA A 317 -7.51 17.34 -13.91
C ALA A 317 -7.07 15.99 -14.50
N SER A 318 -7.55 14.89 -13.94
CA SER A 318 -7.29 13.54 -14.46
C SER A 318 -8.56 12.68 -14.46
N ILE A 319 -8.67 11.80 -15.44
CA ILE A 319 -9.68 10.78 -15.52
C ILE A 319 -8.99 9.46 -15.83
N SER A 320 -9.29 8.42 -15.06
CA SER A 320 -8.73 7.08 -15.23
C SER A 320 -9.83 6.05 -15.28
N ALA A 321 -9.70 5.10 -16.20
CA ALA A 321 -10.48 3.88 -16.28
C ALA A 321 -9.54 2.69 -16.12
N ASN A 322 -9.82 1.81 -15.17
CA ASN A 322 -9.01 0.64 -14.85
C ASN A 322 -9.94 -0.58 -14.79
N ASN A 323 -9.82 -1.48 -15.77
CA ASN A 323 -10.61 -2.69 -15.88
C ASN A 323 -9.68 -3.88 -15.66
N LEU A 324 -9.86 -4.60 -14.57
CA LEU A 324 -9.07 -5.77 -14.18
C LEU A 324 -9.92 -7.03 -14.27
N MET A 325 -9.47 -7.99 -15.05
CA MET A 325 -10.06 -9.31 -15.17
C MET A 325 -9.19 -10.31 -14.40
N GLY A 326 -9.78 -10.98 -13.42
CA GLY A 326 -9.09 -12.01 -12.65
C GLY A 326 -8.85 -13.31 -13.41
N VAL A 327 -7.92 -14.12 -12.93
CA VAL A 327 -7.58 -15.43 -13.52
C VAL A 327 -8.55 -16.54 -13.12
N ILE A 328 -9.38 -16.35 -12.11
CA ILE A 328 -10.54 -17.20 -11.83
C ILE A 328 -11.76 -16.61 -12.57
N LYS A 329 -12.50 -17.45 -13.30
CA LYS A 329 -13.76 -17.05 -13.97
C LYS A 329 -14.69 -16.41 -12.94
N GLY A 330 -15.47 -15.40 -13.31
CA GLY A 330 -16.37 -14.69 -12.41
C GLY A 330 -15.74 -13.54 -11.61
N SER A 331 -14.41 -13.45 -11.48
CA SER A 331 -13.76 -12.37 -10.73
C SER A 331 -13.32 -11.21 -11.63
N SER A 332 -13.65 -9.96 -11.25
CA SER A 332 -13.25 -8.75 -11.98
C SER A 332 -13.39 -7.48 -11.12
N ARG A 333 -12.76 -6.40 -11.56
CA ARG A 333 -12.90 -5.06 -10.97
C ARG A 333 -12.81 -4.00 -12.04
N ASP A 334 -13.86 -3.19 -12.15
CA ASP A 334 -13.91 -1.99 -12.97
C ASP A 334 -13.87 -0.77 -12.07
N ARG A 335 -12.88 0.11 -12.24
CA ARG A 335 -12.69 1.30 -11.42
C ARG A 335 -12.49 2.53 -12.30
N TYR A 336 -13.29 3.57 -12.03
CA TYR A 336 -13.21 4.87 -12.69
C TYR A 336 -12.89 5.91 -11.63
N ILE A 337 -11.84 6.70 -11.86
CA ILE A 337 -11.41 7.77 -10.94
C ILE A 337 -11.37 9.08 -11.73
N ALA A 338 -12.05 10.10 -11.21
CA ALA A 338 -11.93 11.48 -11.67
C ALA A 338 -11.37 12.34 -10.56
N ARG A 339 -10.33 13.12 -10.84
CA ARG A 339 -9.68 14.00 -9.87
C ARG A 339 -9.45 15.39 -10.43
N LEU A 340 -9.61 16.41 -9.58
CA LEU A 340 -9.36 17.81 -9.86
C LEU A 340 -8.58 18.45 -8.71
N ASN A 341 -7.43 19.01 -9.01
CA ASN A 341 -6.63 19.83 -8.09
C ASN A 341 -6.50 21.21 -8.67
N ILE A 342 -6.88 22.24 -7.90
CA ILE A 342 -6.74 23.66 -8.27
C ILE A 342 -6.06 24.36 -7.12
N SER A 343 -5.03 25.13 -7.43
CA SER A 343 -4.38 26.02 -6.47
C SER A 343 -4.31 27.43 -7.04
N GLN A 344 -4.62 28.41 -6.22
CA GLN A 344 -4.64 29.83 -6.57
C GLN A 344 -3.94 30.66 -5.51
N LYS A 345 -3.00 31.51 -5.92
CA LYS A 345 -2.44 32.57 -5.09
C LYS A 345 -3.25 33.86 -5.24
N ALA A 346 -3.40 34.57 -4.14
CA ALA A 346 -4.14 35.82 -4.03
C ALA A 346 -3.46 36.76 -3.04
N LEU A 347 -3.94 38.03 -2.96
CA LEU A 347 -3.48 39.03 -2.02
C LEU A 347 -1.95 39.26 -2.07
N ASN A 348 -1.39 39.43 -3.26
CA ASN A 348 0.05 39.58 -3.49
C ASN A 348 0.86 38.39 -2.89
N ASP A 349 0.50 37.20 -3.23
CA ASP A 349 1.12 35.95 -2.77
C ASP A 349 1.01 35.65 -1.26
N LYS A 350 0.21 36.43 -0.52
CA LYS A 350 -0.03 36.20 0.90
C LYS A 350 -1.02 35.07 1.17
N LEU A 351 -1.98 34.85 0.27
CA LEU A 351 -3.01 33.83 0.41
C LEU A 351 -2.82 32.77 -0.70
N THR A 352 -2.73 31.51 -0.30
CA THR A 352 -2.79 30.37 -1.21
C THR A 352 -4.02 29.53 -0.87
N LEU A 353 -4.88 29.31 -1.84
CA LEU A 353 -6.07 28.47 -1.73
C LEU A 353 -5.87 27.24 -2.60
N THR A 354 -6.14 26.06 -2.06
CA THR A 354 -6.08 24.80 -2.81
C THR A 354 -7.37 24.00 -2.59
N ALA A 355 -8.02 23.62 -3.67
CA ALA A 355 -9.17 22.74 -3.64
C ALA A 355 -8.84 21.44 -4.37
N ARG A 356 -9.16 20.29 -3.76
CA ARG A 356 -8.97 18.95 -4.33
C ARG A 356 -10.27 18.19 -4.25
N LEU A 357 -10.70 17.65 -5.38
CA LEU A 357 -11.89 16.83 -5.49
C LEU A 357 -11.51 15.50 -6.13
N SER A 358 -11.97 14.40 -5.59
CA SER A 358 -11.80 13.06 -6.17
C SER A 358 -13.09 12.27 -6.06
N GLY A 359 -13.53 11.69 -7.17
CA GLY A 359 -14.65 10.75 -7.23
C GLY A 359 -14.16 9.41 -7.77
N THR A 360 -14.49 8.32 -7.07
CA THR A 360 -14.18 6.95 -7.47
C THR A 360 -15.47 6.17 -7.58
N PHE A 361 -15.67 5.50 -8.72
CA PHE A 361 -16.74 4.53 -8.96
C PHE A 361 -16.10 3.19 -9.23
N GLN A 362 -16.50 2.16 -8.50
CA GLN A 362 -15.97 0.82 -8.66
C GLN A 362 -17.09 -0.19 -8.69
N LYS A 363 -17.05 -1.10 -9.67
CA LYS A 363 -17.84 -2.32 -9.70
C LYS A 363 -16.89 -3.51 -9.54
N SER A 364 -17.22 -4.41 -8.62
CA SER A 364 -16.43 -5.60 -8.31
C SER A 364 -17.32 -6.82 -8.44
N ASN A 365 -16.82 -7.86 -9.11
CA ASN A 365 -17.38 -9.20 -9.08
C ASN A 365 -16.43 -10.09 -8.27
N PHE A 366 -16.97 -10.83 -7.33
CA PHE A 366 -16.23 -11.69 -6.43
C PHE A 366 -16.55 -13.15 -6.71
N VAL A 367 -15.54 -13.98 -6.56
CA VAL A 367 -15.67 -15.42 -6.45
C VAL A 367 -15.45 -15.80 -5.00
N GLN A 368 -16.25 -16.70 -4.49
CA GLN A 368 -16.12 -17.14 -3.11
C GLN A 368 -14.88 -18.02 -2.95
N TYR A 369 -13.90 -17.55 -2.19
CA TYR A 369 -12.69 -18.27 -1.79
C TYR A 369 -12.30 -17.83 -0.37
N GLY A 370 -11.37 -18.54 0.27
CA GLY A 370 -11.03 -18.30 1.66
C GLY A 370 -12.06 -18.90 2.63
N GLY A 371 -11.71 -19.01 3.91
CA GLY A 371 -12.59 -19.57 4.92
C GLY A 371 -12.50 -21.09 5.07
N GLY A 372 -11.49 -21.71 4.48
CA GLY A 372 -11.19 -23.13 4.68
C GLY A 372 -12.12 -24.05 3.91
N SER A 373 -12.64 -25.07 4.57
CA SER A 373 -13.45 -26.13 3.96
C SER A 373 -14.93 -25.75 3.70
N SER A 374 -15.23 -24.47 3.49
CA SER A 374 -16.59 -24.02 3.15
C SER A 374 -17.09 -24.68 1.85
N PRO A 375 -18.35 -25.13 1.81
CA PRO A 375 -18.94 -25.74 0.62
C PRO A 375 -18.98 -24.79 -0.58
N ASP A 376 -19.04 -23.47 -0.36
CA ASP A 376 -19.11 -22.46 -1.41
C ASP A 376 -17.71 -22.01 -1.91
N ASN A 377 -16.64 -22.59 -1.36
CA ASN A 377 -15.27 -22.22 -1.72
C ASN A 377 -14.85 -22.87 -3.05
N VAL A 378 -14.87 -22.10 -4.11
CA VAL A 378 -14.60 -22.54 -5.47
C VAL A 378 -13.22 -23.21 -5.62
N ILE A 379 -12.17 -22.62 -4.99
CA ILE A 379 -10.80 -23.13 -5.10
C ILE A 379 -10.67 -24.46 -4.36
N TYR A 380 -11.19 -24.54 -3.14
CA TYR A 380 -11.19 -25.77 -2.36
C TYR A 380 -11.95 -26.89 -3.07
N GLN A 381 -13.12 -26.58 -3.65
CA GLN A 381 -13.91 -27.57 -4.38
C GLN A 381 -13.17 -28.05 -5.64
N ALA A 382 -12.51 -27.14 -6.39
CA ALA A 382 -11.73 -27.52 -7.55
C ALA A 382 -10.54 -28.44 -7.20
N MET A 383 -9.85 -28.17 -6.08
CA MET A 383 -8.73 -28.98 -5.63
C MET A 383 -9.13 -30.39 -5.18
N ARG A 384 -10.30 -30.51 -4.52
CA ARG A 384 -10.70 -31.78 -3.92
C ARG A 384 -11.55 -32.67 -4.82
N ARG A 385 -12.15 -32.10 -5.87
CA ARG A 385 -13.09 -32.85 -6.71
C ARG A 385 -12.39 -33.90 -7.54
N SER A 386 -12.97 -35.11 -7.61
CA SER A 386 -12.42 -36.22 -8.38
C SER A 386 -12.28 -35.82 -9.86
N PRO A 387 -11.11 -36.06 -10.47
CA PRO A 387 -10.92 -35.82 -11.89
C PRO A 387 -11.70 -36.77 -12.78
N THR A 388 -12.30 -37.83 -12.21
CA THR A 388 -13.20 -38.76 -12.94
C THR A 388 -14.63 -38.25 -13.04
N ASP A 389 -14.98 -37.15 -12.34
CA ASP A 389 -16.30 -36.54 -12.44
C ASP A 389 -16.36 -35.60 -13.66
N PRO A 390 -17.43 -35.65 -14.50
CA PRO A 390 -17.62 -34.66 -15.56
C PRO A 390 -18.11 -33.33 -15.01
N VAL A 391 -17.94 -32.25 -15.77
CA VAL A 391 -18.47 -30.92 -15.40
C VAL A 391 -19.99 -30.88 -15.55
N TYR A 392 -20.52 -31.49 -16.64
CA TYR A 392 -21.93 -31.46 -16.98
C TYR A 392 -22.51 -32.86 -17.15
N ASN A 393 -23.77 -33.00 -16.85
CA ASN A 393 -24.59 -34.15 -17.24
C ASN A 393 -24.84 -34.16 -18.74
N ALA A 394 -25.38 -35.27 -19.28
CA ALA A 394 -25.71 -35.42 -20.68
C ALA A 394 -26.79 -34.41 -21.15
N ASP A 395 -27.65 -33.92 -20.26
CA ASP A 395 -28.68 -32.91 -20.50
C ASP A 395 -28.19 -31.46 -20.40
N GLY A 396 -26.90 -31.25 -20.10
CA GLY A 396 -26.29 -29.93 -19.96
C GLY A 396 -26.40 -29.31 -18.58
N THR A 397 -27.04 -29.94 -17.63
CA THR A 397 -27.04 -29.51 -16.20
C THR A 397 -25.69 -29.83 -15.55
N TYR A 398 -25.38 -29.15 -14.46
CA TYR A 398 -24.13 -29.41 -13.72
C TYR A 398 -24.16 -30.78 -13.07
N TYR A 399 -23.06 -31.52 -13.26
CA TYR A 399 -22.89 -32.79 -12.57
C TYR A 399 -22.59 -32.56 -11.10
N GLU A 400 -23.45 -33.07 -10.24
CA GLU A 400 -23.23 -33.08 -8.79
C GLU A 400 -23.16 -34.54 -8.30
N SER A 401 -22.41 -34.76 -7.24
CA SER A 401 -22.16 -36.07 -6.68
C SER A 401 -22.44 -36.04 -5.19
N ASP A 402 -23.09 -37.07 -4.69
CA ASP A 402 -23.35 -37.36 -3.27
C ASP A 402 -22.17 -38.10 -2.57
N ARG A 403 -21.05 -38.22 -3.26
CA ARG A 403 -19.84 -38.95 -2.86
C ARG A 403 -19.30 -38.53 -1.49
N SER A 404 -19.45 -37.24 -1.14
CA SER A 404 -18.99 -36.64 0.10
C SER A 404 -19.85 -35.46 0.50
N PHE A 405 -19.99 -35.25 1.80
CA PHE A 405 -20.67 -34.06 2.33
C PHE A 405 -19.98 -32.77 1.85
N GLN A 406 -20.77 -31.77 1.44
CA GLN A 406 -20.30 -30.48 0.95
C GLN A 406 -19.32 -30.61 -0.25
N TYR A 407 -19.64 -31.45 -1.21
CA TYR A 407 -18.85 -31.77 -2.38
C TYR A 407 -19.52 -31.17 -3.62
N ASN A 408 -19.24 -29.90 -3.91
CA ASN A 408 -19.94 -29.12 -4.92
C ASN A 408 -19.12 -28.97 -6.20
N ASN A 409 -19.80 -28.79 -7.34
CA ASN A 409 -19.19 -28.49 -8.60
C ASN A 409 -18.66 -27.03 -8.63
N PRO A 410 -17.35 -26.79 -8.76
CA PRO A 410 -16.77 -25.44 -8.67
C PRO A 410 -17.21 -24.55 -9.85
N VAL A 411 -17.52 -25.11 -11.02
CA VAL A 411 -18.02 -24.37 -12.18
C VAL A 411 -19.46 -23.91 -11.90
N ALA A 412 -20.30 -24.80 -11.36
CA ALA A 412 -21.64 -24.46 -10.90
C ALA A 412 -21.65 -23.34 -9.85
N LEU A 413 -20.75 -23.43 -8.86
CA LEU A 413 -20.61 -22.36 -7.84
C LEU A 413 -20.29 -20.99 -8.45
N ILE A 414 -19.49 -20.94 -9.51
CA ILE A 414 -19.19 -19.66 -10.20
C ILE A 414 -20.42 -19.18 -10.98
N GLU A 415 -21.07 -20.06 -11.74
CA GLU A 415 -22.09 -19.64 -12.69
C GLU A 415 -23.48 -19.47 -12.08
N GLN A 416 -23.77 -20.18 -10.97
CA GLN A 416 -25.04 -20.09 -10.24
C GLN A 416 -25.01 -19.09 -9.09
N THR A 417 -23.93 -18.34 -8.90
CA THR A 417 -23.78 -17.36 -7.81
C THR A 417 -23.48 -15.97 -8.36
N GLN A 418 -24.30 -14.99 -8.00
CA GLN A 418 -24.00 -13.57 -8.14
C GLN A 418 -23.36 -13.07 -6.86
N ASN A 419 -22.20 -12.44 -6.95
CA ASN A 419 -21.55 -11.78 -5.81
C ASN A 419 -20.87 -10.50 -6.29
N GLU A 420 -21.59 -9.39 -6.21
CA GLU A 420 -21.19 -8.10 -6.78
C GLU A 420 -21.16 -7.02 -5.71
N GLN A 421 -20.32 -6.01 -5.92
CA GLN A 421 -20.30 -4.80 -5.12
C GLN A 421 -20.12 -3.57 -5.99
N ASP A 422 -20.96 -2.57 -5.77
CA ASP A 422 -20.81 -1.22 -6.28
C ASP A 422 -20.32 -0.30 -5.17
N ALA A 423 -19.14 0.29 -5.34
CA ALA A 423 -18.56 1.24 -4.40
C ALA A 423 -18.46 2.63 -5.04
N LYS A 424 -18.89 3.65 -4.31
CA LYS A 424 -18.80 5.06 -4.71
C LYS A 424 -18.09 5.80 -3.59
N LYS A 425 -16.94 6.42 -3.91
CA LYS A 425 -16.18 7.20 -2.93
C LYS A 425 -16.03 8.63 -3.42
N LEU A 426 -16.31 9.59 -2.54
CA LEU A 426 -16.14 11.00 -2.78
C LEU A 426 -15.18 11.56 -1.74
N LEU A 427 -14.18 12.31 -2.18
CA LEU A 427 -13.26 13.06 -1.34
C LEU A 427 -13.26 14.51 -1.80
N GLY A 428 -13.62 15.43 -0.90
CA GLY A 428 -13.42 16.87 -1.04
C GLY A 428 -12.45 17.36 0.01
N ASN A 429 -11.41 18.09 -0.40
CA ASN A 429 -10.43 18.72 0.49
C ASN A 429 -10.21 20.17 0.09
N PHE A 430 -10.16 21.04 1.07
CA PHE A 430 -9.86 22.45 0.92
C PHE A 430 -8.74 22.85 1.89
N ASP A 431 -7.72 23.50 1.37
CA ASP A 431 -6.58 24.04 2.11
C ASP A 431 -6.45 25.53 1.83
N ALA A 432 -6.31 26.33 2.89
CA ALA A 432 -6.05 27.75 2.81
C ALA A 432 -4.84 28.10 3.67
N SER A 433 -3.83 28.71 3.08
CA SER A 433 -2.60 29.15 3.74
C SER A 433 -2.45 30.65 3.60
N TYR A 434 -2.37 31.37 4.72
CA TYR A 434 -2.27 32.84 4.77
C TYR A 434 -1.01 33.28 5.51
N LYS A 435 -0.15 34.02 4.82
CA LYS A 435 1.03 34.67 5.40
C LYS A 435 0.60 35.93 6.18
N ILE A 436 0.54 35.81 7.50
CA ILE A 436 0.22 36.95 8.40
C ILE A 436 1.38 37.94 8.36
N THR A 437 2.61 37.40 8.48
CA THR A 437 3.88 38.14 8.26
C THR A 437 4.78 37.27 7.38
N ASP A 438 5.96 37.76 7.02
CA ASP A 438 6.94 36.99 6.27
C ASP A 438 7.39 35.72 7.02
N ASN A 439 7.31 35.73 8.36
CA ASN A 439 7.75 34.65 9.23
C ASN A 439 6.60 33.84 9.84
N LEU A 440 5.35 34.32 9.77
CA LEU A 440 4.21 33.68 10.41
C LEU A 440 3.11 33.36 9.40
N THR A 441 2.78 32.10 9.27
CA THR A 441 1.73 31.61 8.36
C THR A 441 0.65 30.89 9.16
N ALA A 442 -0.61 31.18 8.87
CA ALA A 442 -1.76 30.42 9.34
C ALA A 442 -2.25 29.52 8.21
N GLN A 443 -2.60 28.30 8.53
CA GLN A 443 -3.10 27.29 7.60
C GLN A 443 -4.34 26.61 8.17
N ILE A 444 -5.35 26.42 7.35
CA ILE A 444 -6.51 25.59 7.62
C ILE A 444 -6.64 24.53 6.53
N ASN A 445 -6.83 23.28 6.94
CA ASN A 445 -7.11 22.16 6.04
C ASN A 445 -8.40 21.50 6.49
N THR A 446 -9.37 21.36 5.60
CA THR A 446 -10.63 20.67 5.89
C THR A 446 -10.97 19.68 4.80
N ALA A 447 -11.52 18.53 5.19
CA ALA A 447 -11.90 17.47 4.27
C ALA A 447 -13.21 16.79 4.69
N TYR A 448 -13.90 16.32 3.68
CA TYR A 448 -15.06 15.45 3.82
C TYR A 448 -14.92 14.27 2.86
N THR A 449 -15.10 13.05 3.38
CA THR A 449 -15.23 11.86 2.54
C THR A 449 -16.55 11.16 2.80
N ARG A 450 -17.07 10.57 1.75
CA ARG A 450 -18.21 9.68 1.80
C ARG A 450 -17.95 8.44 0.95
N ASP A 451 -18.08 7.28 1.59
CA ASP A 451 -17.93 5.98 0.95
C ASP A 451 -19.27 5.26 1.01
N ASP A 452 -19.90 5.04 -0.13
CA ASP A 452 -21.15 4.30 -0.27
C ASP A 452 -20.84 2.95 -0.93
N ASN A 453 -21.17 1.85 -0.25
CA ASN A 453 -20.98 0.49 -0.74
C ASN A 453 -22.32 -0.23 -0.80
N GLN A 454 -22.67 -0.77 -1.96
CA GLN A 454 -23.81 -1.64 -2.18
C GLN A 454 -23.32 -3.02 -2.56
N SER A 455 -23.75 -4.06 -1.86
CA SER A 455 -23.41 -5.44 -2.19
C SER A 455 -24.68 -6.20 -2.60
N PHE A 456 -24.50 -7.05 -3.60
CA PHE A 456 -25.52 -7.88 -4.21
C PHE A 456 -25.02 -9.32 -4.17
N TYR A 457 -25.77 -10.17 -3.48
CA TYR A 457 -25.49 -11.60 -3.41
C TYR A 457 -26.75 -12.36 -3.78
N ALA A 458 -26.61 -13.35 -4.65
CA ALA A 458 -27.69 -14.29 -4.90
C ALA A 458 -27.12 -15.64 -5.33
N GLN A 459 -27.82 -16.71 -4.97
CA GLN A 459 -27.51 -18.06 -5.39
C GLN A 459 -28.82 -18.70 -5.88
N GLN A 460 -28.76 -19.34 -7.07
CA GLN A 460 -29.93 -19.95 -7.70
C GLN A 460 -30.49 -21.10 -6.87
N ALA A 461 -31.77 -21.40 -7.02
CA ALA A 461 -32.41 -22.53 -6.36
C ALA A 461 -31.83 -23.87 -6.79
N SER A 462 -31.44 -23.96 -8.06
CA SER A 462 -30.78 -25.14 -8.66
C SER A 462 -29.36 -25.38 -8.15
N ALA A 463 -28.74 -24.43 -7.44
CA ALA A 463 -27.42 -24.60 -6.91
C ALA A 463 -27.41 -25.66 -5.79
N PHE A 464 -26.65 -26.74 -6.00
CA PHE A 464 -26.59 -27.88 -5.09
C PHE A 464 -26.09 -27.50 -3.68
N SER A 465 -25.21 -26.51 -3.60
CA SER A 465 -24.72 -25.96 -2.33
C SER A 465 -25.81 -25.27 -1.49
N ASN A 466 -26.94 -24.94 -2.10
CA ASN A 466 -27.99 -24.18 -1.48
C ASN A 466 -29.09 -25.04 -0.90
N THR A 467 -29.04 -25.28 0.42
CA THR A 467 -30.07 -26.03 1.15
C THR A 467 -31.33 -25.23 1.36
N THR A 468 -31.42 -23.97 0.96
CA THR A 468 -32.52 -23.04 1.21
C THR A 468 -33.38 -22.75 -0.03
N ASN A 469 -33.20 -23.49 -1.11
CA ASN A 469 -33.92 -23.33 -2.37
C ASN A 469 -33.83 -21.88 -2.92
N GLY A 470 -32.62 -21.40 -3.06
CA GLY A 470 -32.30 -20.03 -3.48
C GLY A 470 -32.19 -19.04 -2.32
N ILE A 471 -31.21 -18.17 -2.43
CA ILE A 471 -30.92 -17.11 -1.46
C ILE A 471 -30.59 -15.83 -2.23
N ALA A 472 -31.04 -14.69 -1.75
CA ALA A 472 -30.61 -13.40 -2.22
C ALA A 472 -30.43 -12.41 -1.06
N ALA A 473 -29.42 -11.56 -1.16
CA ALA A 473 -29.18 -10.52 -0.17
C ALA A 473 -28.75 -9.23 -0.83
N ARG A 474 -29.19 -8.12 -0.24
CA ARG A 474 -28.69 -6.79 -0.55
C ARG A 474 -28.23 -6.11 0.71
N SER A 475 -27.08 -5.47 0.66
CA SER A 475 -26.61 -4.62 1.74
C SER A 475 -26.19 -3.27 1.20
N TYR A 476 -26.36 -2.27 2.06
CA TYR A 476 -25.87 -0.92 1.85
C TYR A 476 -25.14 -0.49 3.11
N ASN A 477 -23.92 -0.03 2.94
CA ASN A 477 -23.09 0.50 4.01
C ASN A 477 -22.49 1.82 3.57
N ASN A 478 -22.60 2.84 4.40
CA ASN A 478 -21.93 4.10 4.16
C ASN A 478 -21.00 4.46 5.31
N LYS A 479 -19.90 5.14 4.97
CA LYS A 479 -18.96 5.74 5.90
C LYS A 479 -18.86 7.22 5.57
N ASN A 480 -19.08 8.06 6.58
CA ASN A 480 -18.84 9.50 6.49
C ASN A 480 -17.65 9.85 7.36
N TYR A 481 -16.69 10.58 6.80
CA TYR A 481 -15.52 11.06 7.51
C TYR A 481 -15.38 12.56 7.32
N LYS A 482 -15.15 13.26 8.41
CA LYS A 482 -14.92 14.71 8.46
C LYS A 482 -13.57 14.95 9.13
N TYR A 483 -12.83 15.88 8.63
CA TYR A 483 -11.53 16.27 9.15
C TYR A 483 -11.34 17.78 9.03
N THR A 484 -10.75 18.38 10.06
CA THR A 484 -10.24 19.76 9.99
C THR A 484 -8.97 19.87 10.83
N SER A 485 -8.06 20.74 10.39
CA SER A 485 -6.88 21.14 11.17
C SER A 485 -6.57 22.61 10.96
N GLU A 486 -6.21 23.31 12.02
CA GLU A 486 -5.74 24.67 12.05
C GLU A 486 -4.30 24.71 12.58
N VAL A 487 -3.41 25.36 11.84
CA VAL A 487 -1.98 25.39 12.16
C VAL A 487 -1.43 26.80 12.05
N LEU A 488 -0.66 27.19 13.03
CA LEU A 488 0.21 28.36 12.99
C LEU A 488 1.65 27.90 12.83
N ASN A 489 2.34 28.42 11.83
CA ASN A 489 3.73 28.09 11.53
C ASN A 489 4.58 29.36 11.55
N TYR A 490 5.52 29.43 12.48
CA TYR A 490 6.51 30.50 12.57
C TYR A 490 7.87 29.96 12.12
N ASN A 491 8.51 30.64 11.16
CA ASN A 491 9.81 30.25 10.63
C ASN A 491 10.71 31.48 10.54
N ASN A 492 11.87 31.45 11.20
CA ASN A 492 12.81 32.56 11.19
C ASN A 492 14.26 32.10 11.31
N THR A 493 15.17 32.86 10.70
CA THR A 493 16.60 32.68 10.82
C THR A 493 17.21 33.90 11.53
N PHE A 494 17.82 33.67 12.71
CA PHE A 494 18.48 34.69 13.50
C PHE A 494 19.99 34.62 13.27
N ASN A 495 20.65 35.75 13.11
CA ASN A 495 22.09 35.88 12.92
C ASN A 495 22.66 34.91 11.85
N GLU A 496 21.89 34.64 10.79
CA GLU A 496 22.23 33.74 9.67
C GLU A 496 22.56 32.28 10.05
N LYS A 497 22.57 31.92 11.33
CA LYS A 497 23.03 30.63 11.86
C LYS A 497 21.98 29.90 12.70
N HIS A 498 21.03 30.58 13.26
CA HIS A 498 20.03 30.01 14.16
C HIS A 498 18.70 29.93 13.42
N ASN A 499 18.35 28.76 12.88
CA ASN A 499 17.07 28.57 12.24
C ASN A 499 16.09 27.98 13.24
N LEU A 500 14.92 28.59 13.34
CA LEU A 500 13.85 28.16 14.24
C LEU A 500 12.55 28.03 13.46
N ASN A 501 11.95 26.84 13.46
CA ASN A 501 10.60 26.59 13.00
C ASN A 501 9.74 26.12 14.15
N LEU A 502 8.65 26.85 14.44
CA LEU A 502 7.67 26.52 15.46
C LEU A 502 6.32 26.28 14.81
N ILE A 503 5.69 25.18 15.16
CA ILE A 503 4.33 24.84 14.76
C ILE A 503 3.49 24.66 16.01
N GLY A 504 2.29 25.24 16.00
CA GLY A 504 1.23 24.97 16.98
C GLY A 504 -0.09 24.81 16.26
N GLY A 505 -0.89 23.84 16.66
CA GLY A 505 -2.13 23.57 15.96
C GLY A 505 -3.12 22.72 16.72
N HIS A 506 -4.31 22.65 16.14
CA HIS A 506 -5.43 21.83 16.57
C HIS A 506 -5.90 20.98 15.39
N SER A 507 -6.41 19.77 15.66
CA SER A 507 -7.11 18.99 14.64
C SER A 507 -8.30 18.25 15.25
N TRP A 508 -9.31 18.05 14.42
CA TRP A 508 -10.50 17.32 14.78
C TRP A 508 -10.91 16.39 13.63
N GLN A 509 -11.33 15.18 13.97
CA GLN A 509 -11.88 14.23 13.02
C GLN A 509 -13.06 13.49 13.61
N SER A 510 -13.96 13.06 12.73
CA SER A 510 -15.14 12.29 13.09
C SER A 510 -15.45 11.28 12.00
N VAL A 511 -15.82 10.07 12.42
CA VAL A 511 -16.22 8.96 11.55
C VAL A 511 -17.57 8.44 11.99
N SER A 512 -18.49 8.23 11.07
CA SER A 512 -19.76 7.56 11.32
C SER A 512 -20.07 6.54 10.25
N TYR A 513 -20.70 5.44 10.64
CA TYR A 513 -21.12 4.36 9.78
C TYR A 513 -22.63 4.18 9.89
N ASP A 514 -23.27 3.88 8.78
CA ASP A 514 -24.71 3.58 8.69
C ASP A 514 -24.92 2.51 7.64
N GLY A 515 -25.85 1.60 7.87
CA GLY A 515 -26.08 0.56 6.91
C GLY A 515 -27.30 -0.32 7.20
N PHE A 516 -27.65 -1.10 6.20
CA PHE A 516 -28.67 -2.14 6.33
C PHE A 516 -28.31 -3.37 5.48
N ARG A 517 -28.87 -4.51 5.82
CA ARG A 517 -28.86 -5.75 5.06
C ARG A 517 -30.26 -6.34 5.06
N ALA A 518 -30.73 -6.78 3.91
CA ALA A 518 -31.91 -7.62 3.76
C ALA A 518 -31.51 -8.89 3.02
N GLU A 519 -31.93 -10.04 3.53
CA GLU A 519 -31.70 -11.35 2.93
C GLU A 519 -33.05 -12.06 2.80
N ALA A 520 -33.28 -12.75 1.70
CA ALA A 520 -34.47 -13.52 1.42
C ALA A 520 -34.06 -14.91 0.91
N ARG A 521 -34.85 -15.91 1.25
CA ARG A 521 -34.62 -17.32 0.93
C ARG A 521 -35.83 -17.98 0.34
N ASN A 522 -35.69 -19.18 -0.26
CA ASN A 522 -36.72 -19.97 -0.88
C ASN A 522 -37.41 -19.20 -2.00
N ILE A 523 -36.76 -19.07 -3.13
CA ILE A 523 -37.31 -18.43 -4.32
C ILE A 523 -38.39 -19.31 -4.94
N ASP A 524 -39.47 -18.67 -5.45
CA ASP A 524 -40.43 -19.34 -6.29
C ASP A 524 -39.70 -19.75 -7.60
N PRO A 525 -39.73 -21.02 -8.03
CA PRO A 525 -39.07 -21.51 -9.23
C PRO A 525 -39.39 -20.71 -10.51
N PHE A 526 -40.56 -20.06 -10.56
CA PHE A 526 -40.93 -19.19 -11.69
C PHE A 526 -40.04 -17.95 -11.82
N TYR A 527 -39.37 -17.51 -10.74
CA TYR A 527 -38.52 -16.33 -10.67
C TYR A 527 -37.03 -16.65 -10.51
N GLU A 528 -36.58 -17.85 -10.85
CA GLU A 528 -35.23 -18.31 -10.61
C GLU A 528 -34.14 -17.37 -11.19
N ASP A 529 -34.45 -16.72 -12.33
CA ASP A 529 -33.52 -15.79 -13.00
C ASP A 529 -33.48 -14.38 -12.39
N VAL A 530 -34.36 -14.06 -11.40
CA VAL A 530 -34.51 -12.69 -10.91
C VAL A 530 -33.39 -12.25 -9.95
N GLN A 531 -32.75 -13.17 -9.27
CA GLN A 531 -31.60 -12.94 -8.38
C GLN A 531 -31.81 -11.83 -7.31
N SER A 532 -30.75 -11.07 -6.97
CA SER A 532 -30.78 -10.07 -5.90
C SER A 532 -31.61 -8.82 -6.19
N ASN A 533 -32.08 -8.63 -7.43
CA ASN A 533 -32.80 -7.42 -7.80
C ASN A 533 -34.30 -7.45 -7.42
N ASN A 534 -34.81 -8.62 -6.99
CA ASN A 534 -36.22 -8.80 -6.65
C ASN A 534 -36.38 -9.69 -5.42
N LEU A 535 -36.07 -9.16 -4.23
CA LEU A 535 -36.18 -9.91 -2.98
C LEU A 535 -37.59 -10.38 -2.66
N GLN A 536 -38.64 -9.72 -3.20
CA GLN A 536 -40.03 -10.11 -3.01
C GLN A 536 -40.45 -11.40 -3.76
N ALA A 537 -39.61 -11.89 -4.68
CA ALA A 537 -39.81 -13.18 -5.35
C ALA A 537 -39.48 -14.37 -4.41
N TYR A 538 -38.89 -14.13 -3.27
CA TYR A 538 -38.53 -15.11 -2.28
C TYR A 538 -39.61 -15.19 -1.21
N SER A 539 -40.00 -16.39 -0.83
CA SER A 539 -41.11 -16.60 0.10
C SER A 539 -40.74 -16.47 1.58
N GLN A 540 -39.44 -16.46 1.90
CA GLN A 540 -38.94 -16.37 3.28
C GLN A 540 -38.10 -15.13 3.48
N ILE A 541 -38.67 -14.13 4.14
CA ILE A 541 -37.98 -12.99 4.71
C ILE A 541 -38.22 -13.03 6.20
N GLU A 542 -37.32 -13.64 6.94
CA GLU A 542 -37.49 -13.81 8.40
C GLU A 542 -36.82 -12.65 9.14
N TRP A 543 -37.22 -12.42 10.40
CA TRP A 543 -36.69 -11.39 11.26
C TRP A 543 -35.16 -11.39 11.33
N GLY A 544 -34.50 -12.55 11.44
CA GLY A 544 -33.04 -12.65 11.50
C GLY A 544 -32.32 -12.26 10.23
N TYR A 545 -33.01 -12.07 9.11
CA TYR A 545 -32.41 -11.78 7.79
C TYR A 545 -32.48 -10.29 7.40
N VAL A 546 -33.15 -9.46 8.21
CA VAL A 546 -33.19 -8.01 8.02
C VAL A 546 -32.51 -7.32 9.20
N SER A 547 -31.49 -6.54 8.93
CA SER A 547 -30.78 -5.80 9.95
C SER A 547 -30.42 -4.41 9.47
N SER A 548 -30.37 -3.45 10.39
CA SER A 548 -29.83 -2.12 10.15
C SER A 548 -29.00 -1.68 11.34
N TYR A 549 -28.06 -0.80 11.11
CA TYR A 549 -27.23 -0.24 12.17
C TYR A 549 -26.85 1.20 11.87
N ARG A 550 -26.61 1.95 12.94
CA ARG A 550 -25.92 3.23 12.90
C ARG A 550 -24.88 3.21 14.02
N SER A 551 -23.62 3.44 13.66
CA SER A 551 -22.56 3.41 14.65
C SER A 551 -22.60 4.62 15.58
N ILE A 552 -22.04 4.46 16.76
CA ILE A 552 -21.61 5.60 17.58
C ILE A 552 -20.58 6.38 16.77
N GLU A 553 -20.66 7.71 16.79
CA GLU A 553 -19.71 8.57 16.12
C GLU A 553 -18.33 8.46 16.79
N GLU A 554 -17.32 8.07 16.02
CA GLU A 554 -15.94 8.01 16.49
C GLU A 554 -15.32 9.39 16.31
N GLY A 555 -14.89 10.03 17.39
CA GLY A 555 -14.27 11.35 17.39
C GLY A 555 -12.84 11.30 17.91
N LEU A 556 -11.95 12.10 17.31
CA LEU A 556 -10.61 12.38 17.82
C LEU A 556 -10.34 13.89 17.71
N ALA A 557 -10.10 14.53 18.86
CA ALA A 557 -9.70 15.93 18.95
C ALA A 557 -8.28 16.02 19.51
N SER A 558 -7.46 16.92 18.95
CA SER A 558 -6.04 16.95 19.26
C SER A 558 -5.50 18.36 19.29
N VAL A 559 -4.57 18.61 20.21
CA VAL A 559 -3.75 19.83 20.25
C VAL A 559 -2.29 19.42 20.17
N PHE A 560 -1.51 20.10 19.34
CA PHE A 560 -0.12 19.73 19.12
C PHE A 560 0.80 20.93 18.90
N SER A 561 2.09 20.72 19.19
CA SER A 561 3.15 21.66 18.91
C SER A 561 4.44 20.95 18.52
N ARG A 562 5.26 21.61 17.71
CA ARG A 562 6.60 21.16 17.35
C ARG A 562 7.55 22.33 17.23
N ALA A 563 8.76 22.16 17.76
CA ALA A 563 9.89 23.06 17.56
C ALA A 563 10.99 22.33 16.80
N ILE A 564 11.47 22.90 15.70
CA ILE A 564 12.67 22.46 14.98
C ILE A 564 13.67 23.61 15.08
N TYR A 565 14.84 23.31 15.56
CA TYR A 565 15.95 24.25 15.68
C TYR A 565 17.20 23.67 15.04
N ASP A 566 17.92 24.46 14.27
CA ASP A 566 19.26 24.14 13.85
C ASP A 566 20.24 25.28 14.08
N PHE A 567 21.47 24.92 14.40
CA PHE A 567 22.58 25.84 14.54
C PHE A 567 23.61 25.57 13.45
N ASP A 568 23.83 26.58 12.60
CA ASP A 568 24.80 26.58 11.49
C ASP A 568 24.65 25.39 10.53
N LYS A 569 23.43 24.80 10.47
CA LYS A 569 23.13 23.55 9.73
C LYS A 569 24.06 22.38 10.10
N LYS A 570 24.59 22.39 11.34
CA LYS A 570 25.48 21.38 11.92
C LYS A 570 24.78 20.57 12.99
N TYR A 571 24.11 21.26 13.93
CA TYR A 571 23.44 20.65 15.05
C TYR A 571 21.94 20.92 14.93
N TYR A 572 21.16 19.88 15.01
CA TYR A 572 19.72 19.93 14.87
C TYR A 572 19.04 19.38 16.11
N LEU A 573 17.94 19.97 16.49
CA LEU A 573 17.06 19.53 17.56
C LEU A 573 15.61 19.66 17.12
N THR A 574 14.84 18.61 17.30
CA THR A 574 13.39 18.62 17.11
C THR A 574 12.72 18.14 18.38
N ALA A 575 11.73 18.87 18.87
CA ALA A 575 10.87 18.46 19.97
C ALA A 575 9.40 18.61 19.56
N SER A 576 8.57 17.65 19.91
CA SER A 576 7.14 17.63 19.62
C SER A 576 6.34 17.22 20.84
N LEU A 577 5.15 17.76 20.95
CA LEU A 577 4.18 17.44 21.98
C LEU A 577 2.79 17.44 21.35
N ARG A 578 2.02 16.38 21.63
CA ARG A 578 0.64 16.24 21.20
C ARG A 578 -0.21 15.70 22.34
N ARG A 579 -1.43 16.15 22.40
CA ARG A 579 -2.43 15.64 23.32
C ARG A 579 -3.71 15.33 22.55
N ASP A 580 -4.17 14.09 22.68
CA ASP A 580 -5.31 13.52 21.95
C ASP A 580 -6.44 13.19 22.91
N LYS A 581 -7.69 13.49 22.51
CA LYS A 581 -8.93 13.06 23.17
C LYS A 581 -9.72 12.19 22.18
N SER A 582 -10.05 10.95 22.56
CA SER A 582 -10.81 10.02 21.72
C SER A 582 -12.08 9.55 22.43
N THR A 583 -13.15 9.38 21.64
CA THR A 583 -14.42 8.82 22.10
C THR A 583 -14.41 7.30 22.25
N LYS A 584 -13.32 6.61 21.95
CA LYS A 584 -13.15 5.16 22.08
C LYS A 584 -12.80 4.70 23.50
N TYR A 585 -12.43 5.62 24.38
CA TYR A 585 -12.00 5.37 25.75
C TYR A 585 -12.98 5.97 26.77
N GLY A 586 -12.99 5.42 27.99
CA GLY A 586 -13.85 5.89 29.07
C GLY A 586 -13.58 7.32 29.49
N ASP A 587 -14.58 7.99 30.09
CA ASP A 587 -14.57 9.42 30.38
C ASP A 587 -13.38 9.89 31.23
N ASP A 588 -12.86 9.03 32.10
CA ASP A 588 -11.72 9.35 32.99
C ASP A 588 -10.36 9.26 32.28
N ILE A 589 -10.27 8.56 31.13
CA ILE A 589 -9.01 8.26 30.43
C ILE A 589 -9.05 8.70 28.95
N GLU A 590 -9.91 9.65 28.61
CA GLU A 590 -10.09 10.15 27.25
C GLU A 590 -8.83 10.82 26.65
N TRP A 591 -7.91 11.34 27.50
CA TRP A 591 -6.76 12.11 27.06
C TRP A 591 -5.46 11.32 27.10
N GLY A 592 -4.82 11.15 25.92
CA GLY A 592 -3.44 10.68 25.78
C GLY A 592 -2.48 11.83 25.53
N THR A 593 -1.27 11.76 26.10
CA THR A 593 -0.20 12.75 25.88
C THR A 593 1.02 12.08 25.28
N PHE A 594 1.46 12.54 24.12
CA PHE A 594 2.52 11.95 23.34
C PHE A 594 3.59 13.01 23.05
N TRP A 595 4.85 12.60 23.10
CA TRP A 595 5.97 13.52 22.91
C TRP A 595 7.14 12.83 22.27
N ALA A 596 8.00 13.59 21.60
CA ALA A 596 9.24 13.07 21.08
C ALA A 596 10.31 14.17 21.04
N VAL A 597 11.56 13.73 21.18
CA VAL A 597 12.74 14.56 21.02
C VAL A 597 13.71 13.83 20.10
N SER A 598 14.26 14.53 19.13
CA SER A 598 15.31 14.00 18.27
C SER A 598 16.39 15.04 18.03
N SER A 599 17.62 14.58 17.89
CA SER A 599 18.77 15.41 17.60
C SER A 599 19.55 14.84 16.42
N ALA A 600 20.26 15.69 15.70
CA ALA A 600 21.18 15.25 14.67
C ALA A 600 22.43 16.12 14.63
N TRP A 601 23.56 15.48 14.33
CA TRP A 601 24.85 16.10 14.14
C TRP A 601 25.38 15.83 12.72
N ASN A 602 25.53 16.90 11.94
CA ASN A 602 26.11 16.84 10.62
C ASN A 602 27.63 16.91 10.71
N ILE A 603 28.25 15.75 10.88
CA ILE A 603 29.68 15.57 11.09
C ILE A 603 30.46 16.07 9.84
N ALA A 604 29.90 15.85 8.64
CA ALA A 604 30.58 16.27 7.38
C ALA A 604 30.79 17.78 7.27
N LYS A 605 30.04 18.60 8.04
CA LYS A 605 30.19 20.06 8.07
C LYS A 605 31.17 20.57 9.12
N GLU A 606 31.80 19.69 9.87
CA GLU A 606 32.79 20.09 10.85
C GLU A 606 34.14 20.38 10.20
N LYS A 607 34.91 21.29 10.80
CA LYS A 607 36.18 21.74 10.27
C LYS A 607 37.21 20.61 10.06
N PHE A 608 37.17 19.57 10.92
CA PHE A 608 38.07 18.42 10.79
C PHE A 608 37.72 17.52 9.60
N MET A 609 36.53 17.68 8.99
CA MET A 609 36.09 16.92 7.82
C MET A 609 36.34 17.66 6.49
N GLU A 610 36.74 18.94 6.51
CA GLU A 610 36.91 19.76 5.30
C GLU A 610 37.87 19.14 4.27
N ASN A 611 38.87 18.39 4.73
CA ASN A 611 39.89 17.74 3.86
C ASN A 611 39.51 16.29 3.50
N VAL A 612 38.38 15.76 3.95
CA VAL A 612 37.94 14.37 3.67
C VAL A 612 37.05 14.35 2.43
N SER A 613 37.67 14.45 1.25
CA SER A 613 36.95 14.55 -0.04
C SER A 613 36.11 13.32 -0.41
N LEU A 614 36.39 12.18 0.21
CA LEU A 614 35.62 10.93 0.00
C LEU A 614 34.19 11.01 0.58
N VAL A 615 34.02 11.73 1.70
CA VAL A 615 32.77 11.84 2.44
C VAL A 615 32.08 13.14 2.06
N SER A 616 30.93 13.04 1.44
CA SER A 616 30.10 14.20 1.03
C SER A 616 28.99 14.50 2.04
N GLU A 617 28.54 13.49 2.77
CA GLU A 617 27.54 13.58 3.83
C GLU A 617 27.88 12.56 4.92
N LEU A 618 27.79 12.98 6.17
CA LEU A 618 27.89 12.10 7.33
C LEU A 618 27.11 12.76 8.45
N LYS A 619 25.96 12.17 8.79
CA LYS A 619 25.02 12.75 9.75
C LYS A 619 24.55 11.67 10.71
N LEU A 620 24.85 11.83 11.99
CA LEU A 620 24.37 10.99 13.08
C LEU A 620 23.05 11.55 13.59
N ARG A 621 22.07 10.67 13.81
CA ARG A 621 20.74 11.01 14.34
C ARG A 621 20.39 10.12 15.53
N VAL A 622 19.74 10.71 16.52
CA VAL A 622 19.20 9.98 17.68
C VAL A 622 17.83 10.55 17.97
N GLY A 623 16.83 9.67 18.08
CA GLY A 623 15.46 10.04 18.40
C GLY A 623 14.88 9.14 19.47
N TYR A 624 14.11 9.72 20.37
CA TYR A 624 13.31 9.00 21.34
C TYR A 624 11.93 9.63 21.44
N GLY A 625 10.88 8.80 21.49
CA GLY A 625 9.54 9.31 21.58
C GLY A 625 8.54 8.29 22.09
N LEU A 626 7.40 8.84 22.50
CA LEU A 626 6.21 8.14 22.94
C LEU A 626 5.08 8.46 21.97
N THR A 627 4.48 7.42 21.40
CA THR A 627 3.24 7.48 20.61
C THR A 627 2.19 6.57 21.23
N GLY A 628 0.93 6.72 20.83
CA GLY A 628 -0.15 5.86 21.30
C GLY A 628 -0.75 5.03 20.16
N ASN A 629 -1.53 4.03 20.48
CA ASN A 629 -2.37 3.29 19.55
C ASN A 629 -3.84 3.46 19.90
N ALA A 630 -4.63 4.00 18.96
CA ALA A 630 -6.08 4.15 19.06
C ALA A 630 -6.85 3.21 18.14
N ASP A 631 -6.16 2.34 17.42
CA ASP A 631 -6.81 1.42 16.46
C ASP A 631 -7.34 0.17 17.18
N ILE A 632 -8.22 0.43 18.15
CA ILE A 632 -8.99 -0.59 18.86
C ILE A 632 -10.45 -0.58 18.38
N PRO A 633 -11.17 -1.69 18.49
CA PRO A 633 -12.60 -1.73 18.19
C PRO A 633 -13.39 -0.71 19.03
N ASN A 634 -14.39 -0.09 18.40
CA ASN A 634 -15.24 0.87 19.10
C ASN A 634 -16.18 0.17 20.10
N GLY A 635 -16.36 0.76 21.27
CA GLY A 635 -17.31 0.31 22.30
C GLY A 635 -16.83 -0.89 23.14
N ILE A 636 -15.55 -1.31 23.04
CA ILE A 636 -15.02 -2.39 23.89
C ILE A 636 -14.83 -1.98 25.35
N ASP A 637 -14.85 -0.68 25.62
CA ASP A 637 -14.80 -0.08 26.95
C ASP A 637 -16.12 -0.23 27.73
N ARG A 638 -17.23 -0.48 27.03
CA ARG A 638 -18.60 -0.50 27.54
C ARG A 638 -19.38 -1.73 27.11
N VAL A 639 -20.52 -1.99 27.74
CA VAL A 639 -21.45 -3.03 27.31
C VAL A 639 -22.42 -2.45 26.30
N LEU A 640 -22.46 -3.02 25.11
CA LEU A 640 -23.42 -2.67 24.06
C LEU A 640 -24.53 -3.71 24.01
N TYR A 641 -25.76 -3.30 24.28
CA TYR A 641 -26.93 -4.16 24.17
C TYR A 641 -27.60 -3.99 22.81
N ARG A 642 -28.09 -5.09 22.27
CA ARG A 642 -28.98 -5.09 21.10
C ARG A 642 -30.24 -5.94 21.37
N PRO A 643 -31.39 -5.61 20.78
CA PRO A 643 -32.54 -6.48 20.79
C PRO A 643 -32.23 -7.72 19.93
N THR A 644 -32.49 -8.90 20.46
CA THR A 644 -32.25 -10.18 19.78
C THR A 644 -33.54 -10.95 19.48
N GLY A 645 -34.66 -10.48 19.99
CA GLY A 645 -35.93 -11.11 19.76
C GLY A 645 -37.01 -10.59 20.70
N LEU A 646 -38.15 -11.24 20.67
CA LEU A 646 -39.23 -11.08 21.60
C LEU A 646 -39.40 -12.37 22.41
N ALA A 647 -39.55 -12.26 23.71
CA ALA A 647 -39.89 -13.35 24.57
C ALA A 647 -41.23 -13.03 25.26
N GLN A 648 -42.07 -14.05 25.45
CA GLN A 648 -43.31 -13.86 26.22
C GLN A 648 -42.98 -13.85 27.71
N ASN A 649 -43.34 -12.79 28.39
CA ASN A 649 -43.23 -12.71 29.82
C ASN A 649 -44.17 -13.78 30.44
N ALA A 650 -43.59 -14.65 31.25
CA ALA A 650 -44.32 -15.79 31.83
C ALA A 650 -45.43 -15.40 32.82
N GLU A 651 -45.35 -14.19 33.41
CA GLU A 651 -46.31 -13.69 34.40
C GLU A 651 -47.41 -12.85 33.75
N THR A 652 -47.07 -12.01 32.76
CA THR A 652 -48.02 -11.08 32.16
C THR A 652 -48.60 -11.60 30.83
N GLY A 653 -47.92 -12.56 30.19
CA GLY A 653 -48.27 -13.03 28.85
C GLY A 653 -47.92 -12.05 27.71
N GLU A 654 -47.38 -10.90 28.03
CA GLU A 654 -46.99 -9.89 27.07
C GLU A 654 -45.65 -10.22 26.40
N LEU A 655 -45.47 -9.72 25.18
CA LEU A 655 -44.19 -9.84 24.47
C LEU A 655 -43.25 -8.73 24.91
N GLU A 656 -42.09 -9.12 25.41
CA GLU A 656 -40.99 -8.21 25.83
C GLU A 656 -39.78 -8.35 24.92
N VAL A 657 -39.09 -7.24 24.70
CA VAL A 657 -37.83 -7.25 23.92
C VAL A 657 -36.76 -7.91 24.73
N VAL A 658 -36.14 -8.95 24.18
CA VAL A 658 -34.95 -9.59 24.74
C VAL A 658 -33.72 -8.80 24.31
N TRP A 659 -33.00 -8.30 25.28
CA TRP A 659 -31.75 -7.61 25.08
C TRP A 659 -30.56 -8.53 25.35
N ASN A 660 -29.61 -8.58 24.43
CA ASN A 660 -28.40 -9.35 24.61
C ASN A 660 -27.18 -8.43 24.52
N ASN A 661 -26.12 -8.79 25.21
CA ASN A 661 -24.81 -8.13 25.09
C ASN A 661 -24.26 -8.38 23.68
N ASN A 662 -24.17 -7.33 22.87
CA ASN A 662 -23.83 -7.43 21.47
C ASN A 662 -22.40 -7.94 21.23
N GLN A 663 -21.47 -7.60 22.12
CA GLN A 663 -20.04 -7.93 21.99
C GLN A 663 -19.60 -9.11 22.85
N GLY A 664 -20.43 -9.53 23.80
CA GLY A 664 -20.10 -10.63 24.73
C GLY A 664 -19.01 -10.26 25.74
N ASN A 665 -18.78 -8.97 25.98
CA ASN A 665 -17.80 -8.45 26.95
C ASN A 665 -18.46 -7.70 28.10
N ILE A 666 -17.76 -7.59 29.21
CA ILE A 666 -18.09 -6.68 30.33
C ILE A 666 -17.37 -5.34 30.13
N SER A 667 -17.92 -4.27 30.72
CA SER A 667 -17.29 -2.94 30.62
C SER A 667 -15.97 -2.84 31.34
N ASN A 668 -15.06 -2.01 30.81
CA ASN A 668 -13.85 -1.60 31.48
C ASN A 668 -13.65 -0.09 31.31
N PRO A 669 -14.21 0.74 32.22
CA PRO A 669 -14.05 2.20 32.15
C PRO A 669 -12.60 2.66 32.33
N ASN A 670 -11.72 1.81 32.88
CA ASN A 670 -10.29 2.08 33.06
C ASN A 670 -9.43 1.65 31.85
N LEU A 671 -10.03 1.29 30.72
CA LEU A 671 -9.28 0.93 29.52
C LEU A 671 -8.51 2.14 29.01
N ALA A 672 -7.16 2.03 29.00
CA ALA A 672 -6.24 3.10 28.64
C ALA A 672 -5.61 2.87 27.25
N TRP A 673 -4.88 3.88 26.82
CA TRP A 673 -4.10 3.85 25.59
C TRP A 673 -2.98 2.82 25.66
N GLU A 674 -2.73 2.13 24.54
CA GLU A 674 -1.47 1.41 24.37
C GLU A 674 -0.35 2.45 24.15
N GLU A 675 0.75 2.34 24.89
CA GLU A 675 1.87 3.27 24.84
C GLU A 675 3.04 2.64 24.07
N VAL A 676 3.47 3.30 23.01
CA VAL A 676 4.58 2.86 22.17
C VAL A 676 5.77 3.77 22.37
N ASN A 677 6.81 3.27 23.02
CA ASN A 677 8.10 3.93 23.24
C ASN A 677 9.09 3.45 22.19
N GLU A 678 9.81 4.35 21.53
CA GLU A 678 10.80 3.99 20.53
C GLU A 678 12.08 4.81 20.66
N LEU A 679 13.21 4.10 20.69
CA LEU A 679 14.55 4.63 20.53
C LEU A 679 15.05 4.29 19.14
N ASN A 680 15.49 5.30 18.38
CA ASN A 680 16.07 5.13 17.05
C ASN A 680 17.42 5.84 16.94
N VAL A 681 18.43 5.14 16.42
CA VAL A 681 19.74 5.70 16.10
C VAL A 681 19.98 5.52 14.62
N GLY A 682 20.27 6.59 13.91
CA GLY A 682 20.43 6.60 12.47
C GLY A 682 21.73 7.25 12.02
N LEU A 683 22.33 6.74 10.96
CA LEU A 683 23.48 7.30 10.29
C LEU A 683 23.17 7.51 8.80
N ASP A 684 23.08 8.78 8.37
CA ASP A 684 23.03 9.12 6.94
C ASP A 684 24.46 9.35 6.42
N PHE A 685 24.76 8.80 5.25
CA PHE A 685 26.07 8.97 4.64
C PHE A 685 25.98 9.18 3.12
N GLY A 686 26.94 9.97 2.61
CA GLY A 686 27.17 10.19 1.19
C GLY A 686 28.65 10.10 0.88
N LEU A 687 29.00 9.29 -0.09
CA LEU A 687 30.38 9.02 -0.50
C LEU A 687 30.59 9.36 -1.97
N LEU A 688 31.84 9.64 -2.35
CA LEU A 688 32.24 9.85 -3.74
C LEU A 688 31.41 10.96 -4.44
N LYS A 689 31.23 12.10 -3.77
CA LYS A 689 30.37 13.22 -4.24
C LYS A 689 28.91 12.78 -4.41
N ASN A 690 28.39 12.01 -3.43
CA ASN A 690 27.02 11.45 -3.41
C ASN A 690 26.73 10.44 -4.55
N ARG A 691 27.75 9.82 -5.14
CA ARG A 691 27.54 8.67 -6.03
C ARG A 691 27.02 7.44 -5.27
N ILE A 692 27.38 7.33 -4.01
CA ILE A 692 26.83 6.33 -3.08
C ILE A 692 26.25 7.11 -1.92
N THR A 693 24.97 6.95 -1.68
CA THR A 693 24.26 7.51 -0.52
C THR A 693 23.51 6.41 0.21
N GLY A 694 23.31 6.58 1.50
CA GLY A 694 22.57 5.60 2.25
C GLY A 694 22.17 6.06 3.64
N SER A 695 21.38 5.24 4.30
CA SER A 695 21.05 5.38 5.70
C SER A 695 21.10 4.02 6.38
N LEU A 696 21.65 3.99 7.59
CA LEU A 696 21.60 2.85 8.51
C LEU A 696 20.79 3.28 9.71
N GLU A 697 19.83 2.48 10.11
CA GLU A 697 18.98 2.69 11.29
C GLU A 697 19.08 1.46 12.20
N ILE A 698 19.11 1.70 13.51
CA ILE A 698 18.97 0.68 14.55
C ILE A 698 17.91 1.19 15.51
N TYR A 699 16.94 0.35 15.82
CA TYR A 699 15.82 0.77 16.65
C TYR A 699 15.39 -0.29 17.66
N GLN A 700 14.80 0.19 18.74
CA GLN A 700 14.05 -0.57 19.72
C GLN A 700 12.70 0.11 19.94
N LYS A 701 11.62 -0.62 19.69
CA LYS A 701 10.23 -0.16 19.83
C LYS A 701 9.52 -1.08 20.82
N THR A 702 9.02 -0.52 21.93
CA THR A 702 8.36 -1.25 23.00
C THR A 702 6.94 -0.75 23.17
N THR A 703 5.95 -1.63 23.06
CA THR A 703 4.54 -1.32 23.35
C THR A 703 4.18 -1.87 24.70
N LYS A 704 3.66 -1.01 25.57
CA LYS A 704 3.20 -1.32 26.93
C LYS A 704 1.71 -1.15 27.05
N GLY A 705 1.11 -1.91 28.00
CA GLY A 705 -0.33 -1.83 28.25
C GLY A 705 -1.15 -2.25 27.02
N LEU A 706 -0.77 -3.36 26.38
CA LEU A 706 -1.51 -3.92 25.26
C LEU A 706 -2.97 -4.15 25.63
N VAL A 707 -3.89 -3.73 24.78
CA VAL A 707 -5.32 -4.01 24.95
C VAL A 707 -5.58 -5.46 24.56
N MET A 708 -5.93 -6.27 25.53
CA MET A 708 -6.08 -7.71 25.36
C MET A 708 -7.45 -8.19 25.86
N GLU A 709 -7.99 -9.18 25.16
CA GLU A 709 -9.19 -9.88 25.58
C GLU A 709 -8.84 -10.90 26.68
N VAL A 710 -9.45 -10.76 27.85
CA VAL A 710 -9.23 -11.61 29.00
C VAL A 710 -10.53 -12.36 29.31
N ALA A 711 -10.43 -13.69 29.46
CA ALA A 711 -11.56 -14.50 29.92
C ALA A 711 -11.84 -14.24 31.40
N VAL A 712 -13.12 -14.04 31.73
CA VAL A 712 -13.59 -13.84 33.10
C VAL A 712 -14.67 -14.88 33.48
N PRO A 713 -14.77 -15.27 34.75
CA PRO A 713 -15.74 -16.25 35.20
C PRO A 713 -17.19 -15.78 34.98
N VAL A 714 -18.06 -16.69 34.55
CA VAL A 714 -19.51 -16.49 34.46
C VAL A 714 -20.18 -17.61 35.22
N PRO A 715 -20.97 -17.34 36.27
CA PRO A 715 -21.07 -16.09 37.05
C PRO A 715 -19.80 -15.80 37.90
N PRO A 716 -19.60 -14.61 38.49
CA PRO A 716 -20.61 -13.55 38.67
C PRO A 716 -20.72 -12.54 37.51
N ASN A 717 -19.84 -12.62 36.51
CA ASN A 717 -19.86 -11.68 35.38
C ASN A 717 -21.02 -12.00 34.42
N ILE A 718 -21.52 -10.96 33.74
CA ILE A 718 -22.64 -11.09 32.79
C ILE A 718 -22.18 -11.61 31.42
N ALA A 719 -20.84 -11.60 31.16
CA ALA A 719 -20.26 -12.06 29.92
C ALA A 719 -18.86 -12.66 30.18
N PRO A 720 -18.39 -13.58 29.32
CA PRO A 720 -17.15 -14.32 29.54
C PRO A 720 -15.86 -13.55 29.24
N LYS A 721 -15.94 -12.31 28.78
CA LYS A 721 -14.81 -11.55 28.25
C LYS A 721 -14.72 -10.16 28.86
N LYS A 722 -13.49 -9.66 29.02
CA LYS A 722 -13.15 -8.29 29.39
C LYS A 722 -11.94 -7.83 28.59
N TYR A 723 -11.91 -6.59 28.18
CA TYR A 723 -10.69 -5.99 27.62
C TYR A 723 -9.91 -5.26 28.72
N GLU A 724 -8.62 -5.54 28.82
CA GLU A 724 -7.73 -4.96 29.82
C GLU A 724 -6.41 -4.52 29.18
N ASN A 725 -5.77 -3.50 29.76
CA ASN A 725 -4.39 -3.15 29.42
C ASN A 725 -3.46 -4.13 30.14
N ALA A 726 -2.93 -5.09 29.39
CA ALA A 726 -2.03 -6.12 29.91
C ALA A 726 -0.96 -6.45 28.88
N GLY A 727 0.23 -6.82 29.36
CA GLY A 727 1.30 -7.27 28.48
C GLY A 727 2.14 -6.17 27.84
N GLU A 728 3.27 -6.63 27.31
CA GLU A 728 4.28 -5.81 26.66
C GLU A 728 4.92 -6.60 25.52
N ILE A 729 5.07 -5.95 24.35
CA ILE A 729 5.81 -6.51 23.20
C ILE A 729 6.96 -5.58 22.83
N GLN A 730 8.03 -6.15 22.31
CA GLN A 730 9.20 -5.43 21.88
C GLN A 730 9.60 -5.80 20.46
N ASN A 731 9.89 -4.79 19.65
CA ASN A 731 10.46 -4.91 18.31
C ASN A 731 11.88 -4.36 18.31
N ASN A 732 12.84 -5.17 17.91
CA ASN A 732 14.23 -4.78 17.72
C ASN A 732 14.63 -4.99 16.28
N GLY A 733 15.30 -4.02 15.65
CA GLY A 733 15.66 -4.21 14.27
C GLY A 733 16.73 -3.26 13.75
N PHE A 734 17.18 -3.58 12.56
CA PHE A 734 18.05 -2.71 11.78
C PHE A 734 17.54 -2.55 10.35
N GLU A 735 17.84 -1.42 9.74
CA GLU A 735 17.49 -1.09 8.37
C GLU A 735 18.70 -0.46 7.68
N LEU A 736 18.99 -0.89 6.46
CA LEU A 736 20.02 -0.31 5.61
C LEU A 736 19.43 0.01 4.24
N THR A 737 19.53 1.27 3.83
CA THR A 737 19.22 1.68 2.46
C THR A 737 20.49 2.18 1.80
N LEU A 738 20.82 1.64 0.62
CA LEU A 738 21.96 2.06 -0.21
C LEU A 738 21.45 2.48 -1.58
N ASN A 739 21.79 3.68 -2.01
CA ASN A 739 21.54 4.17 -3.36
C ASN A 739 22.89 4.43 -4.04
N ALA A 740 23.09 3.87 -5.21
CA ALA A 740 24.32 4.01 -5.97
C ALA A 740 24.04 4.46 -7.40
N VAL A 741 24.75 5.50 -7.85
CA VAL A 741 24.92 5.82 -9.26
C VAL A 741 26.17 5.05 -9.73
N VAL A 742 25.94 3.81 -10.17
CA VAL A 742 27.02 2.86 -10.51
C VAL A 742 27.78 3.35 -11.72
N LEU A 743 27.06 3.72 -12.77
CA LEU A 743 27.58 4.32 -13.99
C LEU A 743 26.71 5.49 -14.40
N ASP A 744 27.35 6.55 -14.86
CA ASP A 744 26.65 7.69 -15.47
C ASP A 744 27.53 8.30 -16.57
N ASN A 745 27.21 7.95 -17.80
CA ASN A 745 27.90 8.47 -18.99
C ASN A 745 26.87 8.66 -20.14
N LYS A 746 27.33 9.21 -21.28
CA LYS A 746 26.47 9.53 -22.44
C LYS A 746 25.66 8.35 -22.98
N ASN A 747 26.12 7.11 -22.78
CA ASN A 747 25.53 5.90 -23.37
C ASN A 747 24.78 5.05 -22.34
N LEU A 748 25.12 5.17 -21.06
CA LEU A 748 24.56 4.33 -20.00
C LEU A 748 24.53 5.10 -18.67
N THR A 749 23.33 5.26 -18.13
CA THR A 749 23.13 5.57 -16.71
C THR A 749 22.64 4.31 -16.03
N TRP A 750 23.33 3.86 -14.98
CA TRP A 750 22.91 2.76 -14.12
C TRP A 750 22.79 3.23 -12.69
N LYS A 751 21.56 3.18 -12.16
CA LYS A 751 21.25 3.45 -10.75
C LYS A 751 20.80 2.15 -10.10
N SER A 752 21.29 1.89 -8.88
CA SER A 752 20.95 0.70 -8.08
C SER A 752 20.56 1.12 -6.68
N THR A 753 19.48 0.55 -6.17
CA THR A 753 19.01 0.75 -4.79
C THR A 753 18.89 -0.61 -4.11
N VAL A 754 19.49 -0.75 -2.93
CA VAL A 754 19.36 -1.92 -2.06
C VAL A 754 18.71 -1.48 -0.76
N ALA A 755 17.68 -2.18 -0.34
CA ALA A 755 16.99 -2.00 0.93
C ALA A 755 17.07 -3.32 1.71
N LEU A 756 17.69 -3.30 2.89
CA LEU A 756 17.80 -4.45 3.79
C LEU A 756 17.11 -4.12 5.10
N SER A 757 16.38 -5.06 5.66
CA SER A 757 15.80 -4.92 6.99
C SER A 757 15.66 -6.24 7.71
N SER A 758 15.83 -6.17 9.03
CA SER A 758 15.57 -7.25 9.98
C SER A 758 14.74 -6.68 11.11
N ASN A 759 13.77 -7.43 11.59
CA ASN A 759 12.96 -7.08 12.75
C ASN A 759 12.61 -8.35 13.52
N THR A 760 12.91 -8.37 14.80
CA THR A 760 12.48 -9.42 15.74
C THR A 760 11.41 -8.84 16.64
N GLN A 761 10.25 -9.48 16.69
CA GLN A 761 9.12 -9.09 17.53
C GLN A 761 8.90 -10.14 18.62
N GLU A 762 9.11 -9.75 19.85
CA GLU A 762 9.08 -10.64 21.02
C GLU A 762 8.01 -10.21 22.02
N THR A 763 7.38 -11.18 22.68
CA THR A 763 6.50 -10.96 23.83
C THR A 763 7.33 -10.87 25.08
N VAL A 764 7.29 -9.71 25.76
CA VAL A 764 8.02 -9.49 27.03
C VAL A 764 7.22 -10.02 28.21
N THR A 765 5.93 -9.66 28.27
CA THR A 765 4.99 -10.15 29.30
C THR A 765 3.56 -10.16 28.75
N LEU A 766 2.73 -11.02 29.30
CA LEU A 766 1.29 -11.08 29.07
C LEU A 766 0.49 -10.60 30.31
N GLY A 767 1.17 -10.07 31.34
CA GLY A 767 0.54 -9.59 32.56
C GLY A 767 -0.24 -10.70 33.29
N ASN A 768 -1.48 -10.43 33.65
CA ASN A 768 -2.32 -11.38 34.39
C ASN A 768 -2.70 -12.65 33.60
N LEU A 769 -2.48 -12.68 32.28
CA LEU A 769 -2.74 -13.86 31.43
C LEU A 769 -1.66 -14.96 31.59
N GLU A 770 -0.49 -14.62 32.17
CA GLU A 770 0.58 -15.58 32.44
C GLU A 770 0.18 -16.67 33.44
N THR A 771 -0.83 -16.43 34.26
CA THR A 771 -1.29 -17.37 35.28
C THR A 771 -1.90 -18.66 34.71
N ASN A 772 -2.28 -18.68 33.44
CA ASN A 772 -2.88 -19.84 32.77
C ASN A 772 -1.89 -20.76 32.05
N GLN A 773 -0.59 -20.63 32.25
CA GLN A 773 0.53 -21.48 31.76
C GLN A 773 0.57 -21.85 30.26
N LEU A 774 -0.39 -21.46 29.44
CA LEU A 774 -0.54 -21.95 28.07
C LEU A 774 -0.38 -20.84 26.99
N GLY A 775 -0.20 -19.58 27.42
CA GLY A 775 -0.11 -18.46 26.48
C GLY A 775 -1.39 -18.24 25.65
N ILE A 776 -1.30 -17.36 24.64
CA ILE A 776 -2.40 -17.09 23.69
C ILE A 776 -2.23 -18.00 22.48
N LYS A 777 -3.14 -18.93 22.31
CA LYS A 777 -3.17 -19.86 21.16
C LYS A 777 -3.56 -19.11 19.89
N LYS A 778 -2.81 -19.31 18.84
CA LYS A 778 -2.97 -18.63 17.54
C LYS A 778 -2.89 -19.59 16.38
N LEU A 779 -3.35 -19.13 15.20
CA LEU A 779 -3.38 -19.90 13.96
C LEU A 779 -4.02 -21.27 14.10
N TYR A 780 -5.31 -21.27 14.40
CA TYR A 780 -6.12 -22.49 14.37
C TYR A 780 -6.21 -23.02 12.93
N VAL A 781 -6.03 -24.31 12.78
CA VAL A 781 -6.11 -25.01 11.52
C VAL A 781 -7.42 -25.78 11.45
N SER A 782 -8.09 -25.68 10.32
CA SER A 782 -9.26 -26.50 9.97
C SER A 782 -8.92 -27.36 8.75
N GLY A 783 -9.38 -28.59 8.74
CA GLY A 783 -9.17 -29.50 7.63
C GLY A 783 -9.84 -30.85 7.92
N ARG A 784 -10.08 -31.61 6.84
CA ARG A 784 -10.66 -32.95 6.95
C ARG A 784 -9.67 -33.88 7.65
N GLY A 785 -10.22 -34.74 8.54
CA GLY A 785 -9.44 -35.79 9.20
C GLY A 785 -8.49 -35.32 10.29
N LEU A 786 -8.56 -34.03 10.73
CA LEU A 786 -7.74 -33.55 11.82
C LEU A 786 -8.04 -34.31 13.10
N VAL A 787 -7.00 -34.96 13.66
CA VAL A 787 -7.06 -35.69 14.91
C VAL A 787 -6.48 -34.85 16.03
N GLY A 788 -7.17 -34.79 17.16
CA GLY A 788 -6.75 -34.07 18.35
C GLY A 788 -7.57 -32.81 18.63
N GLY A 789 -7.72 -32.46 19.91
CA GLY A 789 -8.58 -31.33 20.35
C GLY A 789 -7.93 -29.96 20.23
N ASP A 790 -6.62 -29.87 20.03
CA ASP A 790 -5.84 -28.62 20.02
C ASP A 790 -5.34 -28.30 18.59
N ASN A 791 -6.20 -27.67 17.81
CA ASN A 791 -5.93 -27.36 16.38
C ASN A 791 -5.13 -26.06 16.17
N TYR A 792 -4.35 -25.60 17.14
CA TYR A 792 -3.49 -24.43 16.98
C TYR A 792 -2.06 -24.82 16.61
N THR A 793 -1.38 -23.94 15.88
CA THR A 793 0.02 -24.15 15.45
C THR A 793 1.00 -23.20 16.12
N GLN A 794 0.54 -22.08 16.65
CA GLN A 794 1.36 -21.06 17.29
C GLN A 794 0.83 -20.68 18.66
N VAL A 795 1.74 -20.19 19.51
CA VAL A 795 1.42 -19.67 20.84
C VAL A 795 2.21 -18.39 21.07
N ILE A 796 1.53 -17.34 21.53
CA ILE A 796 2.18 -16.13 22.02
C ILE A 796 2.49 -16.36 23.51
N LEU A 797 3.76 -16.39 23.85
CA LEU A 797 4.24 -16.64 25.21
C LEU A 797 5.44 -15.72 25.51
N PRO A 798 5.59 -15.21 26.75
CA PRO A 798 6.76 -14.41 27.15
C PRO A 798 8.10 -15.10 26.85
N GLY A 799 9.07 -14.31 26.37
CA GLY A 799 10.38 -14.78 25.96
C GLY A 799 10.44 -15.48 24.60
N HIS A 800 9.33 -15.45 23.84
CA HIS A 800 9.26 -16.02 22.48
C HIS A 800 8.76 -14.98 21.48
N GLU A 801 9.19 -15.15 20.24
CA GLU A 801 8.73 -14.35 19.13
C GLU A 801 7.25 -14.59 18.83
N ILE A 802 6.52 -13.52 18.49
CA ILE A 802 5.18 -13.64 17.94
C ILE A 802 5.29 -14.32 16.57
N GLY A 803 4.50 -15.39 16.35
CA GLY A 803 4.62 -16.21 15.15
C GLY A 803 5.48 -17.47 15.33
N SER A 804 5.97 -17.72 16.55
CA SER A 804 6.69 -18.96 16.85
C SER A 804 5.77 -20.17 16.81
N PHE A 805 6.16 -21.19 16.07
CA PHE A 805 5.42 -22.45 15.95
C PHE A 805 5.64 -23.30 17.20
N PHE A 806 4.52 -23.78 17.76
CA PHE A 806 4.50 -24.64 18.96
C PHE A 806 3.82 -25.96 18.60
N LEU A 807 4.62 -26.95 18.15
CA LEU A 807 4.14 -28.16 17.50
C LEU A 807 4.65 -29.44 18.17
N PRO A 808 3.89 -30.56 18.04
CA PRO A 808 4.42 -31.90 18.25
C PRO A 808 5.54 -32.19 17.24
N VAL A 809 6.64 -32.76 17.72
CA VAL A 809 7.78 -33.08 16.85
C VAL A 809 7.58 -34.44 16.21
N TYR A 810 7.47 -34.47 14.87
CA TYR A 810 7.44 -35.66 14.06
C TYR A 810 8.83 -36.29 13.97
N VAL A 811 8.93 -37.60 14.17
CA VAL A 811 10.20 -38.35 14.16
C VAL A 811 10.23 -39.49 13.17
N GLY A 812 9.17 -39.71 12.37
CA GLY A 812 9.11 -40.70 11.32
C GLY A 812 7.78 -41.46 11.27
N LEU A 813 7.71 -42.49 10.44
CA LEU A 813 6.56 -43.40 10.34
C LEU A 813 6.87 -44.73 11.03
N SER A 814 5.86 -45.32 11.63
CA SER A 814 5.91 -46.71 12.06
C SER A 814 5.84 -47.68 10.85
N GLY A 815 6.17 -48.95 11.03
CA GLY A 815 6.16 -49.96 9.96
C GLY A 815 4.78 -50.16 9.31
N ASP A 816 3.70 -49.70 9.95
CA ASP A 816 2.33 -49.71 9.44
C ASP A 816 1.84 -48.31 9.00
N GLY A 817 2.76 -47.37 8.77
CA GLY A 817 2.47 -46.05 8.21
C GLY A 817 1.84 -45.03 9.16
N LYS A 818 1.89 -45.26 10.47
CA LYS A 818 1.38 -44.28 11.45
C LYS A 818 2.44 -43.26 11.84
N PHE A 819 2.05 -42.00 12.03
CA PHE A 819 2.94 -40.95 12.52
C PHE A 819 3.51 -41.30 13.91
N LEU A 820 4.79 -41.02 14.09
CA LEU A 820 5.51 -41.16 15.33
C LEU A 820 5.94 -39.75 15.82
N PHE A 821 5.72 -39.49 17.09
CA PHE A 821 6.02 -38.19 17.71
C PHE A 821 6.95 -38.39 18.91
N GLU A 822 7.77 -37.39 19.18
CA GLU A 822 8.61 -37.31 20.38
C GLU A 822 7.76 -37.09 21.64
N THR A 823 8.08 -37.75 22.74
CA THR A 823 7.47 -37.54 24.07
C THR A 823 8.38 -36.69 24.95
N ALA A 824 7.82 -36.08 26.02
CA ALA A 824 8.58 -35.30 27.01
C ALA A 824 9.71 -36.09 27.73
N SER A 825 9.64 -37.40 27.72
CA SER A 825 10.68 -38.29 28.28
C SER A 825 11.75 -38.71 27.28
N GLY A 826 11.73 -38.18 26.04
CA GLY A 826 12.66 -38.60 24.96
C GLY A 826 12.29 -39.93 24.31
N GLY A 827 11.11 -40.50 24.58
CA GLY A 827 10.56 -41.66 23.90
C GLY A 827 9.76 -41.29 22.65
N VAL A 828 9.18 -42.31 22.02
CA VAL A 828 8.36 -42.15 20.81
C VAL A 828 6.94 -42.63 21.07
N THR A 829 5.93 -41.94 20.55
CA THR A 829 4.51 -42.28 20.68
C THR A 829 3.77 -42.13 19.35
N ARG A 830 2.72 -42.90 19.13
CA ARG A 830 1.72 -42.71 18.08
C ARG A 830 0.56 -41.79 18.49
N ASP A 831 0.41 -41.58 19.81
CA ASP A 831 -0.65 -40.80 20.40
C ASP A 831 -0.21 -39.33 20.49
N VAL A 832 -0.74 -38.48 19.60
CA VAL A 832 -0.40 -37.05 19.55
C VAL A 832 -0.72 -36.29 20.84
N THR A 833 -1.65 -36.82 21.66
CA THR A 833 -1.99 -36.19 22.94
C THR A 833 -0.90 -36.38 24.00
N LYS A 834 -0.01 -37.36 23.81
CA LYS A 834 1.16 -37.66 24.63
C LYS A 834 2.45 -37.10 24.05
N ALA A 835 2.37 -36.53 22.84
CA ALA A 835 3.50 -35.91 22.21
C ALA A 835 3.88 -34.61 22.92
N GLN A 836 5.18 -34.36 23.02
CA GLN A 836 5.67 -33.07 23.50
C GLN A 836 5.52 -32.02 22.40
N ARG A 837 4.80 -30.93 22.70
CA ARG A 837 4.84 -29.71 21.89
C ARG A 837 6.07 -28.89 22.28
N GLN A 838 6.76 -28.37 21.27
CA GLN A 838 7.97 -27.57 21.43
C GLN A 838 7.93 -26.36 20.51
N PHE A 839 8.66 -25.30 20.83
CA PHE A 839 8.94 -24.22 19.89
C PHE A 839 9.95 -24.73 18.86
N VAL A 840 9.54 -24.75 17.58
CA VAL A 840 10.29 -25.44 16.52
C VAL A 840 10.67 -24.55 15.35
N GLY A 841 10.34 -23.27 15.43
CA GLY A 841 10.67 -22.27 14.42
C GLY A 841 9.76 -21.07 14.48
N SER A 842 9.98 -20.12 13.59
CA SER A 842 9.26 -18.85 13.53
C SER A 842 8.76 -18.54 12.13
N ALA A 843 7.61 -17.92 12.06
CA ALA A 843 7.07 -17.37 10.83
C ALA A 843 7.57 -15.94 10.55
N GLN A 844 8.31 -15.33 11.48
CA GLN A 844 8.96 -14.05 11.26
C GLN A 844 10.20 -14.22 10.38
N PRO A 845 10.36 -13.37 9.35
CA PRO A 845 11.58 -13.39 8.56
C PRO A 845 12.74 -12.73 9.31
N ASP A 846 13.90 -13.37 9.27
CA ASP A 846 15.14 -12.81 9.78
C ASP A 846 15.66 -11.65 8.93
N LEU A 847 15.46 -11.73 7.60
CA LEU A 847 15.99 -10.77 6.66
C LEU A 847 15.04 -10.55 5.47
N ILE A 848 14.75 -9.28 5.20
CA ILE A 848 14.03 -8.83 4.00
C ILE A 848 14.97 -8.01 3.14
N ILE A 849 15.06 -8.35 1.85
CA ILE A 849 15.92 -7.68 0.87
C ILE A 849 15.07 -7.15 -0.28
N GLY A 850 15.22 -5.88 -0.61
CA GLY A 850 14.75 -5.29 -1.86
C GLY A 850 15.95 -4.82 -2.69
N TRP A 851 16.01 -5.21 -3.97
CA TRP A 851 17.06 -4.75 -4.87
C TRP A 851 16.46 -4.27 -6.18
N SER A 852 16.56 -2.97 -6.42
CA SER A 852 16.00 -2.31 -7.60
C SER A 852 17.09 -1.70 -8.45
N ASN A 853 16.98 -1.86 -9.77
CA ASN A 853 17.91 -1.34 -10.74
C ASN A 853 17.18 -0.57 -11.84
N TYR A 854 17.75 0.54 -12.25
CA TYR A 854 17.29 1.35 -13.36
C TYR A 854 18.44 1.64 -14.32
N PHE A 855 18.19 1.42 -15.59
CA PHE A 855 19.13 1.65 -16.67
C PHE A 855 18.52 2.63 -17.67
N LYS A 856 19.24 3.67 -18.01
CA LYS A 856 18.96 4.49 -19.18
C LYS A 856 20.05 4.18 -20.20
N LEU A 857 19.63 3.59 -21.32
CA LEU A 857 20.51 3.14 -22.38
C LEU A 857 20.53 4.17 -23.52
N PHE A 858 21.52 4.06 -24.38
CA PHE A 858 21.66 4.96 -25.54
C PHE A 858 20.39 5.08 -26.37
N LYS A 859 20.21 6.26 -27.01
CA LYS A 859 19.10 6.51 -27.96
C LYS A 859 17.69 6.30 -27.43
N GLY A 860 17.42 6.56 -26.15
CA GLY A 860 16.05 6.60 -25.62
C GLY A 860 15.52 5.28 -25.04
N PHE A 861 16.32 4.20 -25.00
CA PHE A 861 15.94 2.98 -24.29
C PHE A 861 16.09 3.14 -22.78
N ASP A 862 15.18 2.55 -22.04
CA ASP A 862 15.26 2.38 -20.59
C ASP A 862 14.88 0.96 -20.20
N ALA A 863 15.48 0.48 -19.11
CA ALA A 863 15.17 -0.80 -18.52
C ALA A 863 15.15 -0.67 -16.99
N SER A 864 14.35 -1.46 -16.33
CA SER A 864 14.35 -1.58 -14.87
C SER A 864 13.97 -2.97 -14.43
N PHE A 865 14.50 -3.39 -13.29
CA PHE A 865 14.02 -4.58 -12.62
C PHE A 865 14.06 -4.40 -11.09
N SER A 866 13.21 -5.14 -10.40
CA SER A 866 13.13 -5.18 -8.94
C SER A 866 13.06 -6.64 -8.47
N LEU A 867 14.03 -7.01 -7.63
CA LEU A 867 14.07 -8.29 -6.94
C LEU A 867 13.74 -8.09 -5.46
N ARG A 868 13.06 -9.08 -4.89
CA ARG A 868 12.80 -9.12 -3.45
C ARG A 868 13.10 -10.53 -2.93
N GLY A 869 13.75 -10.59 -1.76
CA GLY A 869 14.02 -11.82 -1.02
C GLY A 869 13.51 -11.72 0.38
N ILE A 870 12.95 -12.79 0.91
CA ILE A 870 12.54 -12.96 2.31
C ILE A 870 13.15 -14.26 2.78
N PHE A 871 13.85 -14.23 3.92
CA PHE A 871 14.67 -15.34 4.41
C PHE A 871 14.52 -15.54 5.92
N GLY A 872 14.72 -16.76 6.36
CA GLY A 872 14.78 -17.15 7.77
C GLY A 872 13.41 -17.35 8.40
N HIS A 873 12.35 -17.63 7.60
CA HIS A 873 11.03 -17.90 8.14
C HIS A 873 10.51 -19.27 7.70
N GLN A 874 9.59 -19.80 8.48
CA GLN A 874 8.93 -21.06 8.20
C GLN A 874 7.45 -20.88 7.96
N ILE A 875 6.86 -21.83 7.24
CA ILE A 875 5.45 -21.88 6.88
C ILE A 875 4.87 -23.22 7.29
N PHE A 876 3.73 -23.19 7.97
CA PHE A 876 2.93 -24.38 8.21
C PHE A 876 2.08 -24.67 6.97
N ASN A 877 2.44 -25.71 6.21
CA ASN A 877 1.85 -26.08 4.94
C ASN A 877 0.53 -26.83 5.14
N VAL A 878 -0.58 -26.07 5.26
CA VAL A 878 -1.93 -26.63 5.41
C VAL A 878 -2.40 -27.29 4.11
N THR A 879 -1.98 -26.79 2.97
CA THR A 879 -2.26 -27.40 1.65
C THR A 879 -1.77 -28.84 1.60
N LYS A 880 -0.52 -29.07 1.98
CA LYS A 880 0.04 -30.42 2.10
C LYS A 880 -0.72 -31.25 3.13
N MET A 881 -1.05 -30.66 4.28
CA MET A 881 -1.80 -31.37 5.33
C MET A 881 -3.17 -31.85 4.85
N VAL A 882 -3.89 -31.04 4.08
CA VAL A 882 -5.26 -31.32 3.63
C VAL A 882 -5.29 -32.26 2.42
N PHE A 883 -4.30 -32.15 1.50
CA PHE A 883 -4.35 -32.81 0.20
C PHE A 883 -3.27 -33.88 -0.02
N SER A 884 -2.45 -34.23 0.98
CA SER A 884 -1.43 -35.29 0.83
C SER A 884 -1.73 -36.58 1.60
N ASN A 885 -2.98 -36.82 1.96
CA ASN A 885 -3.35 -38.13 2.53
C ASN A 885 -3.74 -39.11 1.42
N PRO A 886 -2.96 -40.19 1.17
CA PRO A 886 -3.26 -41.13 0.12
C PRO A 886 -4.56 -41.92 0.34
N ALA A 887 -5.03 -42.04 1.58
CA ALA A 887 -6.30 -42.71 1.90
C ALA A 887 -7.53 -41.96 1.35
N ASP A 888 -7.42 -40.66 1.07
CA ASP A 888 -8.50 -39.85 0.48
C ASP A 888 -8.59 -40.05 -1.05
N ALA A 889 -7.52 -40.46 -1.73
CA ALA A 889 -7.44 -40.53 -3.19
C ALA A 889 -8.60 -41.28 -3.87
N PRO A 890 -9.13 -42.42 -3.32
CA PRO A 890 -10.26 -43.10 -3.96
C PRO A 890 -11.56 -42.30 -4.01
N THR A 891 -11.72 -41.34 -3.13
CA THR A 891 -12.98 -40.57 -2.99
C THR A 891 -12.85 -39.12 -3.35
N LEU A 892 -11.65 -38.53 -3.19
CA LEU A 892 -11.34 -37.11 -3.44
C LEU A 892 -10.04 -37.04 -4.28
N ASN A 893 -9.78 -35.87 -4.88
CA ASN A 893 -8.48 -35.63 -5.48
C ASN A 893 -7.44 -35.28 -4.40
N VAL A 894 -6.21 -35.69 -4.64
CA VAL A 894 -5.05 -35.44 -3.79
C VAL A 894 -3.88 -34.97 -4.63
N LEU A 895 -2.87 -34.37 -3.96
CA LEU A 895 -1.61 -34.02 -4.62
C LEU A 895 -0.91 -35.27 -5.21
N GLU A 896 -0.30 -35.13 -6.35
CA GLU A 896 0.47 -36.22 -6.95
C GLU A 896 1.58 -36.76 -6.01
N SER A 897 2.16 -35.87 -5.21
CA SER A 897 3.13 -36.20 -4.17
C SER A 897 2.57 -37.09 -3.05
N ALA A 898 1.25 -37.15 -2.86
CA ALA A 898 0.61 -38.00 -1.84
C ALA A 898 0.78 -39.47 -2.08
N ILE A 899 0.84 -39.87 -3.36
CA ILE A 899 0.97 -41.30 -3.77
C ILE A 899 2.40 -41.70 -4.09
N SER A 900 3.38 -40.89 -3.71
CA SER A 900 4.80 -41.11 -4.00
C SER A 900 5.67 -40.93 -2.75
N GLY A 901 6.87 -41.54 -2.75
CA GLY A 901 7.84 -41.41 -1.66
C GLY A 901 7.32 -41.84 -0.29
N GLU A 902 7.68 -41.11 0.76
CA GLU A 902 7.26 -41.37 2.14
C GLU A 902 5.74 -41.17 2.32
N ALA A 903 5.17 -40.18 1.64
CA ALA A 903 3.74 -39.84 1.76
C ALA A 903 2.85 -41.02 1.35
N ALA A 904 3.22 -41.81 0.34
CA ALA A 904 2.46 -42.98 -0.09
C ALA A 904 2.32 -44.09 0.98
N SER A 905 3.18 -44.07 2.00
CA SER A 905 3.14 -45.02 3.11
C SER A 905 2.29 -44.55 4.29
N ILE A 906 1.76 -43.28 4.25
CA ILE A 906 0.98 -42.73 5.35
C ILE A 906 -0.40 -43.39 5.43
N THR A 907 -0.71 -43.92 6.61
CA THR A 907 -2.03 -44.51 6.94
C THR A 907 -2.68 -43.78 8.10
N SER A 908 -2.04 -42.70 8.61
CA SER A 908 -2.58 -41.82 9.64
C SER A 908 -3.48 -40.77 9.03
N ASP A 909 -4.51 -40.33 9.80
CA ASP A 909 -5.18 -39.10 9.53
C ASP A 909 -4.21 -37.91 9.67
N PRO A 910 -4.43 -36.80 8.95
CA PRO A 910 -3.63 -35.60 9.08
C PRO A 910 -3.53 -35.12 10.53
N THR A 911 -2.31 -34.98 11.03
CA THR A 911 -2.06 -34.58 12.43
C THR A 911 -1.10 -33.40 12.47
N ILE A 912 -1.52 -32.34 13.14
CA ILE A 912 -0.69 -31.10 13.28
C ILE A 912 0.63 -31.48 13.93
N SER A 913 1.74 -31.26 13.19
CA SER A 913 3.09 -31.59 13.62
C SER A 913 4.14 -30.91 12.76
N THR A 914 5.41 -31.06 13.11
CA THR A 914 6.53 -30.57 12.30
C THR A 914 6.66 -31.21 10.94
N TYR A 915 5.93 -32.30 10.61
CA TYR A 915 5.88 -32.90 9.28
C TYR A 915 5.39 -31.91 8.19
N TYR A 916 4.54 -30.97 8.57
CA TYR A 916 3.97 -29.96 7.68
C TYR A 916 4.63 -28.57 7.80
N LEU A 917 5.71 -28.46 8.59
CA LEU A 917 6.47 -27.23 8.73
C LEU A 917 7.58 -27.18 7.69
N GLU A 918 7.57 -26.19 6.82
CA GLU A 918 8.50 -26.05 5.70
C GLU A 918 9.26 -24.71 5.75
N ASP A 919 10.42 -24.69 5.08
CA ASP A 919 11.20 -23.47 4.83
C ASP A 919 10.42 -22.55 3.86
N GLY A 920 10.19 -21.30 4.28
CA GLY A 920 9.45 -20.30 3.54
C GLY A 920 10.32 -19.36 2.71
N ASP A 921 11.64 -19.55 2.68
CA ASP A 921 12.56 -18.68 1.97
C ASP A 921 12.26 -18.53 0.49
N PHE A 922 12.34 -17.31 -0.02
CA PHE A 922 12.18 -17.07 -1.45
C PHE A 922 12.97 -15.87 -1.97
N ILE A 923 13.28 -15.90 -3.28
CA ILE A 923 13.72 -14.75 -4.07
C ILE A 923 12.76 -14.61 -5.25
N LYS A 924 12.25 -13.42 -5.48
CA LYS A 924 11.25 -13.13 -6.50
C LYS A 924 11.64 -11.95 -7.37
N LEU A 925 11.43 -12.07 -8.68
CA LEU A 925 11.48 -10.96 -9.64
C LEU A 925 10.10 -10.30 -9.66
N ASP A 926 9.92 -9.28 -8.81
CA ASP A 926 8.64 -8.59 -8.65
C ASP A 926 8.23 -7.84 -9.90
N ASN A 927 9.20 -7.21 -10.58
CA ASN A 927 8.94 -6.38 -11.74
C ASN A 927 10.16 -6.34 -12.67
N ILE A 928 9.91 -6.40 -13.98
CA ILE A 928 10.88 -6.10 -15.03
C ILE A 928 10.20 -5.29 -16.12
N SER A 929 10.83 -4.21 -16.57
CA SER A 929 10.29 -3.31 -17.58
C SER A 929 11.35 -2.90 -18.57
N PHE A 930 10.99 -2.87 -19.86
CA PHE A 930 11.79 -2.33 -20.96
C PHE A 930 10.96 -1.27 -21.67
N GLY A 931 11.55 -0.10 -21.90
CA GLY A 931 10.89 1.02 -22.56
C GLY A 931 11.73 1.63 -23.65
N TYR A 932 11.07 2.27 -24.60
CA TYR A 932 11.69 3.07 -25.65
C TYR A 932 10.98 4.41 -25.76
N ASN A 933 11.73 5.48 -25.55
CA ASN A 933 11.27 6.85 -25.74
C ASN A 933 11.53 7.25 -27.19
N ILE A 934 10.47 7.41 -27.97
CA ILE A 934 10.54 7.77 -29.37
C ILE A 934 10.92 9.25 -29.47
N PRO A 935 12.04 9.59 -30.16
CA PRO A 935 12.46 10.97 -30.29
C PRO A 935 11.58 11.73 -31.29
N PHE A 936 11.07 12.89 -30.88
CA PHE A 936 10.33 13.81 -31.75
C PHE A 936 11.10 15.12 -31.92
N LYS A 937 10.79 15.83 -33.01
CA LYS A 937 11.30 17.18 -33.21
C LYS A 937 10.69 18.15 -32.20
N PRO A 938 11.38 19.20 -31.77
CA PRO A 938 10.84 20.17 -30.78
C PRO A 938 9.52 20.82 -31.17
N GLU A 939 9.25 20.97 -32.48
CA GLU A 939 8.04 21.58 -33.01
C GLU A 939 6.86 20.60 -33.07
N SER A 940 7.09 19.33 -32.79
CA SER A 940 6.02 18.30 -32.79
C SER A 940 4.97 18.59 -31.71
N SER A 941 3.71 18.32 -32.02
CA SER A 941 2.62 18.33 -31.02
C SER A 941 2.82 17.26 -29.96
N ILE A 942 3.46 16.14 -30.30
CA ILE A 942 3.85 15.08 -29.35
C ILE A 942 5.21 15.47 -28.77
N LYS A 943 5.27 15.72 -27.46
CA LYS A 943 6.51 16.08 -26.74
C LYS A 943 7.27 14.85 -26.27
N ASN A 944 6.57 13.82 -25.85
CA ASN A 944 7.14 12.55 -25.45
C ASN A 944 6.18 11.40 -25.79
N LEU A 945 6.75 10.29 -26.28
CA LEU A 945 6.02 9.02 -26.48
C LEU A 945 6.96 7.88 -26.08
N ARG A 946 6.60 7.21 -24.98
CA ARG A 946 7.30 6.02 -24.51
C ARG A 946 6.42 4.80 -24.73
N VAL A 947 6.92 3.79 -25.43
CA VAL A 947 6.30 2.46 -25.52
C VAL A 947 7.08 1.53 -24.59
N PHE A 948 6.39 0.65 -23.88
CA PHE A 948 7.05 -0.27 -22.96
C PHE A 948 6.41 -1.65 -22.94
N VAL A 949 7.23 -2.62 -22.56
CA VAL A 949 6.83 -3.98 -22.18
C VAL A 949 7.26 -4.21 -20.74
N ASN A 950 6.38 -4.78 -19.97
CA ASN A 950 6.58 -5.04 -18.54
C ASN A 950 6.06 -6.43 -18.17
N SER A 951 6.71 -7.08 -17.21
CA SER A 951 6.18 -8.27 -16.56
C SER A 951 6.28 -8.14 -15.06
N ASN A 952 5.24 -8.55 -14.36
CA ASN A 952 5.23 -8.66 -12.89
C ASN A 952 5.21 -10.13 -12.48
N ASN A 953 5.89 -10.45 -11.38
CA ASN A 953 5.97 -11.80 -10.80
C ASN A 953 6.41 -12.85 -11.82
N LEU A 954 7.40 -12.52 -12.67
CA LEU A 954 7.83 -13.39 -13.78
C LEU A 954 8.52 -14.65 -13.29
N TRP A 955 9.22 -14.57 -12.19
CA TRP A 955 10.03 -15.67 -11.66
C TRP A 955 10.12 -15.61 -10.14
N MET A 956 10.13 -16.80 -9.52
CA MET A 956 10.35 -16.99 -8.09
C MET A 956 11.18 -18.26 -7.88
N TRP A 957 12.15 -18.18 -6.98
CA TRP A 957 12.87 -19.31 -6.44
C TRP A 957 12.45 -19.53 -4.99
N THR A 958 12.06 -20.74 -4.65
CA THR A 958 11.71 -21.18 -3.29
C THR A 958 11.85 -22.69 -3.17
N LYS A 959 11.98 -23.18 -1.95
CA LYS A 959 11.89 -24.62 -1.63
C LYS A 959 10.51 -25.00 -1.09
N TYR A 960 9.67 -24.02 -0.82
CA TYR A 960 8.33 -24.22 -0.33
C TYR A 960 7.48 -25.00 -1.34
N THR A 961 6.76 -26.04 -0.88
CA THR A 961 6.01 -26.96 -1.76
C THR A 961 4.56 -26.53 -2.00
N GLY A 962 4.03 -25.54 -1.27
CA GLY A 962 2.68 -24.99 -1.46
C GLY A 962 2.59 -23.99 -2.61
N LEU A 963 1.44 -23.32 -2.73
CA LEU A 963 1.14 -22.40 -3.84
C LEU A 963 2.05 -21.17 -3.86
N ASP A 964 2.34 -20.58 -2.71
CA ASP A 964 3.01 -19.29 -2.61
C ASP A 964 3.62 -19.08 -1.22
N PRO A 965 4.95 -18.90 -1.09
CA PRO A 965 5.58 -18.62 0.19
C PRO A 965 5.35 -17.18 0.66
N GLU A 966 4.90 -16.26 -0.20
CA GLU A 966 4.59 -14.88 0.19
C GLU A 966 3.22 -14.81 0.85
N LEU A 967 3.17 -15.18 2.10
CA LEU A 967 2.00 -15.07 2.94
C LEU A 967 1.81 -13.65 3.45
N ASN A 968 0.69 -13.41 4.14
CA ASN A 968 0.49 -12.16 4.85
C ASN A 968 1.43 -12.10 6.06
N PHE A 969 2.31 -11.08 6.10
CA PHE A 969 3.22 -10.83 7.22
C PHE A 969 2.73 -9.68 8.11
N SER A 970 1.46 -9.31 8.04
CA SER A 970 0.87 -8.29 8.89
C SER A 970 0.03 -8.92 10.01
N GLY A 971 -0.04 -8.22 11.14
CA GLY A 971 -0.78 -8.70 12.29
C GLY A 971 0.03 -9.62 13.18
N THR A 972 -0.66 -10.53 13.85
CA THR A 972 -0.09 -11.51 14.79
C THR A 972 -0.39 -12.95 14.37
N GLU A 973 -1.01 -13.15 13.20
CA GLU A 973 -1.37 -14.46 12.66
C GLU A 973 -0.79 -14.60 11.24
N PHE A 974 0.45 -15.02 11.15
CA PHE A 974 1.16 -15.21 9.88
C PHE A 974 1.96 -16.54 9.90
N GLY A 975 2.41 -16.97 8.72
CA GLY A 975 3.19 -18.21 8.58
C GLY A 975 2.34 -19.48 8.40
N ARG A 976 1.06 -19.36 8.10
CA ARG A 976 0.21 -20.47 7.69
C ARG A 976 -0.25 -20.23 6.26
N ASP A 977 -0.06 -21.22 5.39
CA ASP A 977 -0.69 -21.17 4.09
C ASP A 977 -2.20 -21.46 4.23
N GLN A 978 -2.92 -20.93 3.28
CA GLN A 978 -4.33 -21.24 3.12
C GLN A 978 -4.48 -21.85 1.74
N TYR A 979 -4.81 -23.14 1.69
CA TYR A 979 -4.97 -23.89 0.43
C TYR A 979 -6.03 -23.30 -0.51
N ASP A 980 -6.88 -22.47 0.01
CA ASP A 980 -8.02 -21.84 -0.65
C ASP A 980 -7.80 -20.37 -0.99
N VAL A 981 -6.55 -19.88 -1.03
CA VAL A 981 -6.24 -18.52 -1.45
C VAL A 981 -6.30 -18.37 -2.97
N TYR A 982 -6.67 -17.17 -3.41
CA TYR A 982 -6.62 -16.81 -4.82
C TYR A 982 -5.18 -16.97 -5.35
N PRO A 983 -4.97 -17.68 -6.47
CA PRO A 983 -3.63 -17.97 -6.97
C PRO A 983 -2.90 -16.68 -7.38
N ARG A 984 -1.58 -16.65 -7.18
CA ARG A 984 -0.72 -15.57 -7.66
C ARG A 984 -0.70 -15.53 -9.17
N THR A 985 -0.57 -14.32 -9.73
CA THR A 985 -0.54 -14.12 -11.18
C THR A 985 0.82 -13.63 -11.66
N THR A 986 1.25 -14.17 -12.79
CA THR A 986 2.27 -13.58 -13.64
C THR A 986 1.59 -12.76 -14.72
N SER A 987 2.06 -11.54 -14.95
CA SER A 987 1.48 -10.65 -15.95
C SER A 987 2.47 -10.25 -17.03
N LEU A 988 2.03 -10.24 -18.30
CA LEU A 988 2.74 -9.62 -19.42
C LEU A 988 1.95 -8.40 -19.88
N THR A 989 2.59 -7.25 -19.87
CA THR A 989 1.93 -5.95 -20.10
C THR A 989 2.62 -5.21 -21.23
N ILE A 990 1.84 -4.61 -22.11
CA ILE A 990 2.29 -3.68 -23.14
C ILE A 990 1.60 -2.35 -22.88
N GLY A 991 2.34 -1.25 -22.95
CA GLY A 991 1.74 0.06 -22.70
C GLY A 991 2.47 1.21 -23.38
N LEU A 992 1.82 2.37 -23.31
CA LEU A 992 2.36 3.60 -23.83
C LEU A 992 2.10 4.78 -22.88
N ASN A 993 3.05 5.71 -22.86
CA ASN A 993 2.91 7.01 -22.21
C ASN A 993 3.16 8.11 -23.23
N ALA A 994 2.20 8.98 -23.43
CA ALA A 994 2.30 10.10 -24.38
C ALA A 994 2.12 11.44 -23.65
N SER A 995 2.84 12.48 -24.06
CA SER A 995 2.61 13.86 -23.62
C SER A 995 2.61 14.81 -24.81
N PHE A 996 1.70 15.76 -24.78
CA PHE A 996 1.42 16.72 -25.84
C PHE A 996 1.63 18.13 -25.37
#